data_08ff071ca0dd738b92d895d7d76a2312
#
_entry.id   08ff071ca0dd738b92d895d7d76a2312
#
_cell.length_a   1.000
_cell.length_b   1.000
_cell.length_c   1.000
_cell.angle_alpha   90.00
_cell.angle_beta   90.00
_cell.angle_gamma   90.00
#
_symmetry.space_group_name_H-M   'P 1'
#
loop_
_entity.id
_entity.type
_entity.pdbx_description
1 polymer ?
#
loop_
_entity_poly.entity_id
_entity_poly.type
_entity_poly.pdbx_seq_one_letter_code
_entity_poly.pdbx_strand_id
1 'polypeptide(L)'
;MADKNNSQPDVNEQIKVRMDKLAALQEAGKDPFQITKYDVTHHTDEIRAIYEAHEKELLGDRPAVNTDGMDEQQARESVNADYNERRAIMDASPIEVSFAGRMMFKRVMGKASFCNIADLKGRMQAYISRDAIGDDAYADFKKSDIGDIFGIKGFIFRTKTGEISVHAEEITLLSKSLQVLPEKFHGITDTDMRYRQRYVDLIMNPEVKDTFVKRSQIIKEIRRFLDGRDFMEVETPTLVSNAGGAAARPFETHYNALDEDVKLRISLELYLKRLIVGGLERVYEIGRVYRNEGVDTRHNPEFTLMELYQAYTDYEGMMELTESMFRHLAQTVCGTTEITYNGTKIDLGKPFRRLTMNDAIKEYAGVDFDTIKTDEEAKALAKERGIEFEERHTKGDIINLFFEEYCEEKLIQPTFIMDHPLAISPLTKKKPSDPEKVERFELFINTWEMCNAYSELNDPIDQRERFAQQDKNAENGDEEAQHTDEDFLNALAVGMPPTGGIGYGIDRLVMLLTDSPAIRDVLLFPTMKSLDGVNKKNDVNNTASEAPEKNVKTESEKIDFSKVKVEPLFEEDVDFDTFSKSDFRAVKVKECVAVPKSKKLLQFTLDDGTGTDRTILSGIHAYYEPEELVGKTLIAITNLPPRAMMGIDSCGMLLSAVHEEEGEEKLHLLMVDDHIPAGAKLY
;
A
#
# COMPACT_ATOMS: atom_id res chain seq x y z
N MET A 1 52.65 -2.13 -2.36
CA MET A 1 51.92 -3.10 -1.52
C MET A 1 50.51 -3.16 -2.05
N ALA A 2 50.08 -4.32 -2.46
CA ALA A 2 48.93 -4.47 -3.34
C ALA A 2 47.62 -4.20 -2.56
N ASP A 3 46.83 -3.29 -3.10
CA ASP A 3 45.41 -3.13 -2.77
C ASP A 3 44.67 -4.42 -3.11
N LYS A 4 44.17 -5.12 -2.08
CA LYS A 4 43.20 -6.19 -2.29
C LYS A 4 41.87 -5.55 -2.61
N ASN A 5 41.54 -5.50 -3.90
CA ASN A 5 40.19 -5.32 -4.37
C ASN A 5 39.28 -6.38 -3.71
N ASN A 6 38.50 -5.94 -2.75
CA ASN A 6 37.45 -6.74 -2.14
C ASN A 6 36.14 -6.46 -2.93
N SER A 7 36.15 -6.84 -4.22
CA SER A 7 34.92 -6.86 -5.00
C SER A 7 34.03 -7.97 -4.45
N GLN A 8 32.84 -7.62 -3.93
CA GLN A 8 31.81 -8.59 -3.60
C GLN A 8 31.46 -9.38 -4.88
N PRO A 9 31.30 -10.72 -4.79
CA PRO A 9 30.91 -11.51 -5.95
C PRO A 9 29.52 -11.05 -6.45
N ASP A 10 29.32 -11.03 -7.76
CA ASP A 10 28.06 -10.71 -8.41
C ASP A 10 26.91 -11.54 -7.79
N VAL A 11 25.73 -10.95 -7.65
CA VAL A 11 24.53 -11.62 -7.09
C VAL A 11 24.23 -12.92 -7.82
N ASN A 12 24.41 -12.97 -9.14
CA ASN A 12 24.23 -14.18 -9.96
C ASN A 12 25.25 -15.26 -9.62
N GLU A 13 26.49 -14.90 -9.33
CA GLU A 13 27.52 -15.86 -8.90
C GLU A 13 27.18 -16.45 -7.51
N GLN A 14 26.70 -15.62 -6.58
CA GLN A 14 26.27 -16.10 -5.27
C GLN A 14 25.07 -17.04 -5.36
N ILE A 15 24.08 -16.75 -6.21
CA ILE A 15 22.94 -17.64 -6.48
C ILE A 15 23.42 -18.99 -7.02
N LYS A 16 24.34 -18.97 -8.01
CA LYS A 16 24.93 -20.18 -8.57
C LYS A 16 25.62 -21.04 -7.51
N VAL A 17 26.45 -20.43 -6.65
CA VAL A 17 27.10 -21.13 -5.54
C VAL A 17 26.08 -21.79 -4.60
N ARG A 18 24.94 -21.14 -4.33
CA ARG A 18 23.88 -21.71 -3.50
C ARG A 18 23.16 -22.85 -4.19
N MET A 19 22.94 -22.77 -5.50
CA MET A 19 22.40 -23.88 -6.32
C MET A 19 23.34 -25.09 -6.32
N ASP A 20 24.64 -24.88 -6.48
CA ASP A 20 25.66 -25.94 -6.44
C ASP A 20 25.69 -26.65 -5.07
N LYS A 21 25.55 -25.86 -3.96
CA LYS A 21 25.43 -26.42 -2.60
C LYS A 21 24.17 -27.26 -2.44
N LEU A 22 23.04 -26.83 -2.99
CA LEU A 22 21.80 -27.61 -2.99
C LEU A 22 21.97 -28.93 -3.76
N ALA A 23 22.54 -28.88 -4.98
CA ALA A 23 22.80 -30.07 -5.77
C ALA A 23 23.65 -31.08 -5.01
N ALA A 24 24.71 -30.62 -4.34
CA ALA A 24 25.57 -31.50 -3.53
C ALA A 24 24.81 -32.13 -2.33
N LEU A 25 23.87 -31.41 -1.70
CA LEU A 25 23.02 -31.97 -0.67
C LEU A 25 22.07 -33.04 -1.24
N GLN A 26 21.49 -32.81 -2.41
CA GLN A 26 20.60 -33.73 -3.09
C GLN A 26 21.33 -35.01 -3.50
N GLU A 27 22.53 -34.93 -4.07
CA GLU A 27 23.39 -36.05 -4.40
C GLU A 27 23.77 -36.87 -3.14
N ALA A 28 23.94 -36.20 -2.00
CA ALA A 28 24.24 -36.85 -0.72
C ALA A 28 22.98 -37.47 -0.05
N GLY A 29 21.79 -37.39 -0.66
CA GLY A 29 20.54 -37.85 -0.08
C GLY A 29 20.03 -37.00 1.09
N LYS A 30 20.49 -35.75 1.19
CA LYS A 30 20.13 -34.78 2.25
C LYS A 30 19.33 -33.61 1.68
N ASP A 31 18.44 -33.86 0.72
CA ASP A 31 17.61 -32.84 0.09
C ASP A 31 16.64 -32.22 1.11
N PRO A 32 16.79 -30.94 1.47
CA PRO A 32 15.91 -30.30 2.46
C PRO A 32 14.47 -30.17 1.95
N PHE A 33 14.24 -30.16 0.65
CA PHE A 33 12.91 -30.03 0.06
C PHE A 33 12.08 -31.31 0.10
N GLN A 34 12.67 -32.44 0.53
CA GLN A 34 11.94 -33.68 0.79
C GLN A 34 11.35 -33.72 2.22
N ILE A 35 11.73 -32.78 3.09
CA ILE A 35 11.20 -32.71 4.46
C ILE A 35 9.82 -32.06 4.43
N THR A 36 8.79 -32.82 4.80
CA THR A 36 7.38 -32.36 4.76
C THR A 36 6.87 -31.88 6.11
N LYS A 37 7.53 -32.23 7.22
CA LYS A 37 7.12 -31.86 8.59
C LYS A 37 8.33 -31.70 9.50
N TYR A 38 8.24 -30.77 10.42
CA TYR A 38 9.17 -30.62 11.53
C TYR A 38 8.38 -30.28 12.80
N ASP A 39 8.67 -30.97 13.91
CA ASP A 39 7.92 -30.81 15.14
C ASP A 39 8.52 -29.64 15.97
N VAL A 40 7.83 -28.52 15.96
CA VAL A 40 8.14 -27.34 16.78
C VAL A 40 7.37 -27.42 18.09
N THR A 41 8.07 -27.35 19.22
CA THR A 41 7.47 -27.37 20.56
C THR A 41 7.26 -25.98 21.12
N HIS A 42 8.14 -25.02 20.79
CA HIS A 42 8.15 -23.67 21.34
C HIS A 42 8.55 -22.63 20.31
N HIS A 43 8.03 -21.43 20.44
CA HIS A 43 8.49 -20.24 19.75
C HIS A 43 9.57 -19.47 20.54
N THR A 44 10.26 -18.54 19.90
CA THR A 44 11.42 -17.84 20.46
C THR A 44 11.10 -17.03 21.72
N ASP A 45 9.91 -16.44 21.84
CA ASP A 45 9.43 -15.72 23.03
C ASP A 45 9.12 -16.69 24.19
N GLU A 46 8.48 -17.83 23.90
CA GLU A 46 8.18 -18.86 24.88
C GLU A 46 9.46 -19.45 25.49
N ILE A 47 10.48 -19.74 24.65
CA ILE A 47 11.79 -20.24 25.08
C ILE A 47 12.43 -19.30 26.12
N ARG A 48 12.37 -17.98 25.90
CA ARG A 48 12.88 -17.01 26.87
C ARG A 48 12.09 -17.04 28.17
N ALA A 49 10.77 -16.97 28.06
CA ALA A 49 9.89 -16.90 29.23
C ALA A 49 9.99 -18.13 30.12
N ILE A 50 10.02 -19.34 29.56
CA ILE A 50 10.13 -20.58 30.34
C ILE A 50 11.50 -20.70 31.00
N TYR A 51 12.59 -20.28 30.32
CA TYR A 51 13.92 -20.29 30.92
C TYR A 51 14.03 -19.30 32.06
N GLU A 52 13.56 -18.06 31.91
CA GLU A 52 13.59 -17.05 32.99
C GLU A 52 12.78 -17.49 34.22
N ALA A 53 11.61 -18.10 33.98
CA ALA A 53 10.78 -18.64 35.07
C ALA A 53 11.52 -19.79 35.81
N HIS A 54 12.11 -20.71 35.07
CA HIS A 54 12.84 -21.85 35.63
C HIS A 54 14.14 -21.42 36.36
N GLU A 55 14.88 -20.47 35.78
CA GLU A 55 16.06 -19.88 36.39
C GLU A 55 15.69 -19.20 37.72
N LYS A 56 14.56 -18.48 37.77
CA LYS A 56 14.07 -17.85 38.99
C LYS A 56 13.64 -18.88 40.04
N GLU A 57 13.03 -19.99 39.62
CA GLU A 57 12.64 -21.09 40.52
C GLU A 57 13.86 -21.76 41.17
N LEU A 58 14.88 -22.06 40.37
CA LEU A 58 16.07 -22.82 40.84
C LEU A 58 17.11 -21.95 41.57
N LEU A 59 17.31 -20.72 41.12
CA LEU A 59 18.36 -19.82 41.60
C LEU A 59 17.83 -18.72 42.53
N GLY A 60 16.51 -18.49 42.55
CA GLY A 60 15.91 -17.37 43.30
C GLY A 60 16.41 -16.01 42.80
N ASP A 61 16.32 -15.01 43.68
CA ASP A 61 16.84 -13.65 43.40
C ASP A 61 18.34 -13.54 43.72
N ARG A 62 19.16 -14.53 43.31
CA ARG A 62 20.59 -14.55 43.53
C ARG A 62 21.27 -13.33 42.88
N PRO A 63 21.90 -12.43 43.67
CA PRO A 63 22.52 -11.23 43.13
C PRO A 63 23.72 -11.58 42.22
N ALA A 64 24.09 -10.66 41.35
CA ALA A 64 25.34 -10.74 40.61
C ALA A 64 26.54 -10.70 41.59
N VAL A 65 27.65 -11.33 41.18
CA VAL A 65 28.89 -11.31 41.98
C VAL A 65 29.35 -9.87 42.19
N ASN A 66 29.53 -9.47 43.43
CA ASN A 66 30.16 -8.19 43.75
C ASN A 66 31.65 -8.26 43.49
N THR A 67 32.15 -7.48 42.57
CA THR A 67 33.58 -7.41 42.20
C THR A 67 34.29 -6.17 42.75
N ASP A 68 33.63 -5.38 43.61
CA ASP A 68 34.21 -4.18 44.19
C ASP A 68 35.45 -4.53 45.04
N GLY A 69 36.55 -3.86 44.75
CA GLY A 69 37.84 -4.08 45.47
C GLY A 69 38.65 -5.29 45.00
N MET A 70 38.20 -6.03 43.99
CA MET A 70 38.94 -7.10 43.33
C MET A 70 39.83 -6.58 42.22
N ASP A 71 40.99 -7.21 42.00
CA ASP A 71 41.75 -6.99 40.77
C ASP A 71 41.04 -7.66 39.57
N GLU A 72 41.46 -7.34 38.35
CA GLU A 72 40.80 -7.81 37.11
C GLU A 72 40.80 -9.35 37.01
N GLN A 73 41.83 -10.02 37.47
CA GLN A 73 41.94 -11.47 37.44
C GLN A 73 41.01 -12.11 38.47
N GLN A 74 41.01 -11.62 39.70
CA GLN A 74 40.12 -12.09 40.80
C GLN A 74 38.64 -11.88 40.41
N ALA A 75 38.28 -10.73 39.85
CA ALA A 75 36.95 -10.43 39.37
C ALA A 75 36.51 -11.43 38.29
N ARG A 76 37.35 -11.71 37.29
CA ARG A 76 37.10 -12.71 36.25
C ARG A 76 36.94 -14.13 36.81
N GLU A 77 37.79 -14.53 37.75
CA GLU A 77 37.70 -15.85 38.38
C GLU A 77 36.42 -16.02 39.20
N SER A 78 36.03 -15.02 39.98
CA SER A 78 34.79 -15.00 40.76
C SER A 78 33.54 -15.06 39.88
N VAL A 79 33.48 -14.25 38.83
CA VAL A 79 32.37 -14.27 37.84
C VAL A 79 32.30 -15.62 37.11
N ASN A 80 33.45 -16.22 36.73
CA ASN A 80 33.47 -17.53 36.10
C ASN A 80 33.02 -18.65 37.06
N ALA A 81 33.40 -18.58 38.36
CA ALA A 81 32.97 -19.55 39.34
C ALA A 81 31.44 -19.51 39.55
N ASP A 82 30.87 -18.30 39.73
CA ASP A 82 29.42 -18.13 39.86
C ASP A 82 28.67 -18.61 38.59
N TYR A 83 29.17 -18.27 37.43
CA TYR A 83 28.60 -18.75 36.17
C TYR A 83 28.57 -20.27 36.08
N ASN A 84 29.68 -20.93 36.43
CA ASN A 84 29.78 -22.39 36.38
C ASN A 84 28.85 -23.05 37.41
N GLU A 85 28.71 -22.48 38.61
CA GLU A 85 27.79 -22.97 39.64
C GLU A 85 26.33 -22.84 39.19
N ARG A 86 25.91 -21.64 38.70
CA ARG A 86 24.57 -21.43 38.18
C ARG A 86 24.27 -22.39 37.03
N ARG A 87 25.23 -22.54 36.12
CA ARG A 87 25.10 -23.45 35.00
C ARG A 87 24.94 -24.90 35.45
N ALA A 88 25.71 -25.36 36.40
CA ALA A 88 25.61 -26.72 36.93
C ALA A 88 24.24 -27.03 37.56
N ILE A 89 23.64 -26.02 38.23
CA ILE A 89 22.28 -26.13 38.77
C ILE A 89 21.26 -26.25 37.65
N MET A 90 21.35 -25.39 36.61
CA MET A 90 20.42 -25.40 35.47
C MET A 90 20.59 -26.66 34.60
N ASP A 91 21.83 -27.11 34.37
CA ASP A 91 22.14 -28.32 33.60
C ASP A 91 21.68 -29.62 34.31
N ALA A 92 21.43 -29.59 35.62
CA ALA A 92 20.84 -30.70 36.36
C ALA A 92 19.32 -30.89 36.08
N SER A 93 18.65 -29.85 35.56
CA SER A 93 17.22 -29.90 35.14
C SER A 93 17.05 -29.18 33.82
N PRO A 94 17.58 -29.72 32.71
CA PRO A 94 17.58 -29.04 31.43
C PRO A 94 16.16 -28.94 30.84
N ILE A 95 15.86 -27.82 30.20
CA ILE A 95 14.61 -27.66 29.46
C ILE A 95 14.92 -27.94 28.00
N GLU A 96 14.39 -29.06 27.50
CA GLU A 96 14.49 -29.44 26.08
C GLU A 96 13.47 -28.68 25.24
N VAL A 97 13.92 -28.18 24.08
CA VAL A 97 13.08 -27.46 23.13
C VAL A 97 13.38 -27.87 21.70
N SER A 98 12.36 -27.77 20.86
CA SER A 98 12.48 -27.85 19.43
C SER A 98 11.85 -26.60 18.80
N PHE A 99 12.62 -25.84 18.04
CA PHE A 99 12.14 -24.64 17.38
C PHE A 99 12.70 -24.54 15.97
N ALA A 100 12.04 -23.74 15.11
CA ALA A 100 12.45 -23.60 13.73
C ALA A 100 12.30 -22.15 13.26
N GLY A 101 13.11 -21.77 12.28
CA GLY A 101 13.05 -20.45 11.69
C GLY A 101 14.19 -20.17 10.73
N ARG A 102 14.25 -18.93 10.27
CA ARG A 102 15.24 -18.47 9.30
C ARG A 102 16.52 -18.05 10.00
N MET A 103 17.65 -18.53 9.51
CA MET A 103 18.98 -18.12 9.99
C MET A 103 19.32 -16.72 9.47
N MET A 104 19.37 -15.75 10.39
CA MET A 104 19.64 -14.34 10.09
C MET A 104 21.07 -13.91 10.40
N PHE A 105 21.81 -14.73 11.13
CA PHE A 105 23.20 -14.49 11.48
C PHE A 105 23.91 -15.81 11.75
N LYS A 106 25.19 -15.88 11.37
CA LYS A 106 26.05 -17.02 11.63
C LYS A 106 27.49 -16.55 11.90
N ARG A 107 28.10 -17.07 12.97
CA ARG A 107 29.50 -16.85 13.31
C ARG A 107 30.16 -18.19 13.63
N VAL A 108 31.11 -18.59 12.78
CA VAL A 108 31.88 -19.83 12.93
C VAL A 108 33.17 -19.56 13.72
N MET A 109 33.43 -20.33 14.77
CA MET A 109 34.60 -20.21 15.64
C MET A 109 35.28 -21.60 15.86
N GLY A 110 35.86 -22.11 14.77
CA GLY A 110 36.57 -23.42 14.82
C GLY A 110 35.63 -24.60 15.00
N LYS A 111 35.57 -25.19 16.21
CA LYS A 111 34.73 -26.36 16.54
C LYS A 111 33.33 -25.97 17.06
N ALA A 112 33.06 -24.71 17.21
CA ALA A 112 31.77 -24.19 17.63
C ALA A 112 31.32 -23.02 16.78
N SER A 113 30.02 -22.76 16.77
CA SER A 113 29.42 -21.67 16.04
C SER A 113 28.24 -21.11 16.83
N PHE A 114 27.93 -19.85 16.58
CA PHE A 114 26.67 -19.24 16.98
C PHE A 114 25.87 -18.86 15.75
N CYS A 115 24.57 -19.06 15.79
CA CYS A 115 23.66 -18.52 14.81
C CYS A 115 22.40 -17.94 15.48
N ASN A 116 21.74 -17.01 14.80
CA ASN A 116 20.46 -16.51 15.25
C ASN A 116 19.38 -16.99 14.28
N ILE A 117 18.39 -17.66 14.82
CA ILE A 117 17.21 -18.16 14.12
C ILE A 117 16.04 -17.23 14.44
N ALA A 118 15.37 -16.76 13.43
CA ALA A 118 14.21 -15.86 13.52
C ALA A 118 12.93 -16.61 13.16
N ASP A 119 11.92 -16.48 14.02
CA ASP A 119 10.54 -16.91 13.77
C ASP A 119 9.55 -15.72 13.76
N LEU A 120 8.25 -15.97 13.91
CA LEU A 120 7.23 -14.92 13.99
C LEU A 120 7.41 -14.06 15.26
N LYS A 121 7.88 -14.66 16.35
CA LYS A 121 7.90 -14.09 17.70
C LYS A 121 9.19 -13.39 18.06
N GLY A 122 10.27 -13.61 17.30
CA GLY A 122 11.53 -12.94 17.55
C GLY A 122 12.74 -13.67 17.00
N ARG A 123 13.85 -13.56 17.73
CA ARG A 123 15.12 -14.20 17.39
C ARG A 123 15.66 -14.95 18.60
N MET A 124 16.15 -16.16 18.38
CA MET A 124 16.81 -17.01 19.38
C MET A 124 18.22 -17.33 18.91
N GLN A 125 19.19 -17.15 19.81
CA GLN A 125 20.56 -17.59 19.58
C GLN A 125 20.65 -19.10 19.76
N ALA A 126 21.32 -19.79 18.84
CA ALA A 126 21.69 -21.19 18.98
C ALA A 126 23.21 -21.35 18.99
N TYR A 127 23.70 -22.15 19.93
CA TYR A 127 25.08 -22.60 20.02
C TYR A 127 25.19 -23.97 19.37
N ILE A 128 25.96 -24.05 18.29
CA ILE A 128 26.16 -25.25 17.50
C ILE A 128 27.59 -25.73 17.71
N SER A 129 27.80 -26.86 18.41
CA SER A 129 29.13 -27.43 18.61
C SER A 129 29.27 -28.72 17.81
N ARG A 130 30.47 -28.93 17.24
CA ARG A 130 30.83 -30.16 16.55
C ARG A 130 30.72 -31.39 17.44
N ASP A 131 31.07 -31.25 18.70
CA ASP A 131 31.10 -32.34 19.64
C ASP A 131 29.65 -32.81 20.04
N ALA A 132 28.64 -31.91 19.89
CA ALA A 132 27.23 -32.24 20.18
C ALA A 132 26.51 -32.80 18.96
N ILE A 133 26.65 -32.18 17.79
CA ILE A 133 25.89 -32.55 16.59
C ILE A 133 26.63 -33.51 15.64
N GLY A 134 27.92 -33.77 15.89
CA GLY A 134 28.77 -34.62 15.06
C GLY A 134 29.48 -33.87 13.93
N ASP A 135 30.54 -34.52 13.39
CA ASP A 135 31.43 -33.94 12.40
C ASP A 135 30.71 -33.59 11.07
N ASP A 136 29.87 -34.50 10.58
CA ASP A 136 29.17 -34.36 9.30
C ASP A 136 28.13 -33.25 9.34
N ALA A 137 27.25 -33.24 10.35
CA ALA A 137 26.23 -32.21 10.52
C ALA A 137 26.85 -30.84 10.72
N TYR A 138 27.97 -30.76 11.48
CA TYR A 138 28.69 -29.51 11.68
C TYR A 138 29.37 -29.02 10.39
N ALA A 139 29.91 -29.92 9.54
CA ALA A 139 30.48 -29.58 8.25
C ALA A 139 29.42 -29.01 7.30
N ASP A 140 28.23 -29.61 7.27
CA ASP A 140 27.10 -29.14 6.47
C ASP A 140 26.60 -27.79 6.98
N PHE A 141 26.47 -27.61 8.31
CA PHE A 141 26.12 -26.32 8.90
C PHE A 141 27.10 -25.21 8.53
N LYS A 142 28.40 -25.47 8.53
CA LYS A 142 29.40 -24.46 8.11
C LYS A 142 29.22 -23.99 6.67
N LYS A 143 28.74 -24.87 5.78
CA LYS A 143 28.48 -24.56 4.36
C LYS A 143 27.13 -23.85 4.14
N SER A 144 26.23 -23.87 5.14
CA SER A 144 24.93 -23.23 5.02
C SER A 144 25.04 -21.71 4.81
N ASP A 145 23.99 -21.09 4.34
CA ASP A 145 23.96 -19.66 4.01
C ASP A 145 22.96 -18.90 4.87
N ILE A 146 23.21 -17.60 5.07
CA ILE A 146 22.21 -16.69 5.67
C ILE A 146 20.95 -16.72 4.80
N GLY A 147 19.80 -16.86 5.47
CA GLY A 147 18.52 -17.04 4.82
C GLY A 147 18.01 -18.49 4.83
N ASP A 148 18.87 -19.50 5.01
CA ASP A 148 18.46 -20.88 5.16
C ASP A 148 17.51 -21.06 6.35
N ILE A 149 16.55 -21.98 6.27
CA ILE A 149 15.60 -22.29 7.34
C ILE A 149 16.06 -23.55 8.03
N PHE A 150 16.22 -23.47 9.36
CA PHE A 150 16.66 -24.57 10.21
C PHE A 150 15.63 -24.93 11.26
N GLY A 151 15.54 -26.22 11.54
CA GLY A 151 15.00 -26.77 12.76
C GLY A 151 16.15 -27.10 13.73
N ILE A 152 15.99 -26.77 14.99
CA ILE A 152 16.98 -26.98 16.04
C ILE A 152 16.30 -27.64 17.24
N LYS A 153 16.86 -28.78 17.69
CA LYS A 153 16.50 -29.40 18.96
C LYS A 153 17.68 -29.34 19.92
N GLY A 154 17.42 -29.15 21.18
CA GLY A 154 18.40 -29.12 22.22
C GLY A 154 17.86 -28.48 23.51
N PHE A 155 18.72 -28.09 24.41
CA PHE A 155 18.32 -27.53 25.71
C PHE A 155 18.71 -26.04 25.83
N ILE A 156 17.93 -25.32 26.63
CA ILE A 156 18.14 -23.89 26.86
C ILE A 156 19.26 -23.69 27.89
N PHE A 157 20.10 -22.70 27.68
CA PHE A 157 21.12 -22.29 28.61
C PHE A 157 21.43 -20.79 28.51
N ARG A 158 22.07 -20.24 29.54
CA ARG A 158 22.57 -18.85 29.48
C ARG A 158 24.06 -18.86 29.16
N THR A 159 24.46 -18.06 28.20
CA THR A 159 25.88 -17.88 27.83
C THR A 159 26.63 -17.08 28.92
N LYS A 160 27.96 -17.10 28.88
CA LYS A 160 28.80 -16.27 29.80
C LYS A 160 28.55 -14.77 29.68
N THR A 161 28.05 -14.32 28.52
CA THR A 161 27.70 -12.93 28.27
C THR A 161 26.25 -12.58 28.65
N GLY A 162 25.51 -13.53 29.23
CA GLY A 162 24.15 -13.34 29.72
C GLY A 162 23.05 -13.63 28.73
N GLU A 163 23.37 -13.98 27.47
CA GLU A 163 22.34 -14.27 26.43
C GLU A 163 21.72 -15.65 26.62
N ILE A 164 20.39 -15.72 26.65
CA ILE A 164 19.65 -16.99 26.65
C ILE A 164 19.77 -17.60 25.25
N SER A 165 20.20 -18.84 25.21
CA SER A 165 20.54 -19.55 23.96
C SER A 165 20.09 -20.99 24.01
N VAL A 166 19.94 -21.65 22.88
CA VAL A 166 19.72 -23.09 22.78
C VAL A 166 21.04 -23.78 22.43
N HIS A 167 21.47 -24.73 23.24
CA HIS A 167 22.56 -25.64 22.90
C HIS A 167 22.01 -26.74 22.01
N ALA A 168 22.38 -26.68 20.74
CA ALA A 168 21.85 -27.63 19.75
C ALA A 168 22.47 -29.04 19.97
N GLU A 169 21.62 -30.02 19.99
CA GLU A 169 21.93 -31.46 19.94
C GLU A 169 21.61 -32.08 18.59
N GLU A 170 20.62 -31.50 17.90
CA GLU A 170 20.25 -31.86 16.54
C GLU A 170 19.94 -30.59 15.74
N ILE A 171 20.42 -30.55 14.50
CA ILE A 171 20.08 -29.50 13.56
C ILE A 171 19.61 -30.12 12.21
N THR A 172 18.57 -29.55 11.63
CA THR A 172 17.97 -30.01 10.38
C THR A 172 17.82 -28.81 9.45
N LEU A 173 18.42 -28.87 8.26
CA LEU A 173 18.14 -27.91 7.21
C LEU A 173 16.78 -28.19 6.61
N LEU A 174 15.79 -27.33 6.85
CA LEU A 174 14.39 -27.49 6.41
C LEU A 174 14.13 -26.89 5.04
N SER A 175 14.89 -25.84 4.68
CA SER A 175 14.78 -25.21 3.38
C SER A 175 16.05 -24.43 3.04
N LYS A 176 16.52 -24.58 1.80
CA LYS A 176 17.68 -23.85 1.28
C LYS A 176 17.25 -22.53 0.65
N SER A 177 17.81 -21.43 1.13
CA SER A 177 17.64 -20.12 0.52
C SER A 177 18.54 -20.00 -0.70
N LEU A 178 17.96 -19.96 -1.90
CA LEU A 178 18.72 -19.79 -3.14
C LEU A 178 18.99 -18.33 -3.48
N GLN A 179 18.07 -17.42 -3.11
CA GLN A 179 18.25 -15.99 -3.27
C GLN A 179 19.06 -15.39 -2.11
N VAL A 180 19.85 -14.36 -2.43
CA VAL A 180 20.61 -13.63 -1.41
C VAL A 180 19.71 -12.58 -0.78
N LEU A 181 19.63 -12.57 0.55
CA LEU A 181 18.94 -11.51 1.26
C LEU A 181 19.76 -10.21 1.16
N PRO A 182 19.10 -9.04 1.07
CA PRO A 182 19.76 -7.75 1.13
C PRO A 182 20.68 -7.61 2.36
N GLU A 183 21.73 -6.79 2.26
CA GLU A 183 22.65 -6.60 3.37
C GLU A 183 21.97 -5.96 4.58
N LYS A 184 22.31 -6.47 5.77
CA LYS A 184 21.65 -6.16 7.05
C LYS A 184 21.74 -4.68 7.46
N PHE A 185 22.73 -3.93 6.95
CA PHE A 185 22.98 -2.54 7.34
C PHE A 185 22.18 -1.51 6.54
N HIS A 186 21.63 -1.90 5.39
CA HIS A 186 20.89 -0.97 4.54
C HIS A 186 19.45 -1.42 4.32
N GLY A 187 19.09 -2.69 4.65
CA GLY A 187 17.75 -3.23 4.43
C GLY A 187 17.31 -3.07 2.96
N ILE A 188 16.03 -3.24 2.69
CA ILE A 188 15.43 -2.68 1.48
C ILE A 188 14.99 -1.26 1.86
N THR A 189 15.79 -0.26 1.48
CA THR A 189 15.46 1.17 1.70
C THR A 189 14.53 1.71 0.64
N ASP A 190 14.56 1.13 -0.55
CA ASP A 190 13.66 1.46 -1.65
C ASP A 190 12.23 0.99 -1.30
N THR A 191 11.34 1.97 -1.13
CA THR A 191 9.94 1.76 -0.74
C THR A 191 9.18 0.97 -1.80
N ASP A 192 9.44 1.19 -3.09
CA ASP A 192 8.78 0.46 -4.19
C ASP A 192 9.15 -1.02 -4.15
N MET A 193 10.43 -1.32 -3.99
CA MET A 193 10.90 -2.71 -3.83
C MET A 193 10.35 -3.39 -2.57
N ARG A 194 10.18 -2.66 -1.45
CA ARG A 194 9.54 -3.18 -0.23
C ARG A 194 8.11 -3.64 -0.49
N TYR A 195 7.34 -2.88 -1.24
CA TYR A 195 5.96 -3.24 -1.57
C TYR A 195 5.89 -4.40 -2.56
N ARG A 196 6.77 -4.45 -3.56
CA ARG A 196 6.82 -5.52 -4.58
C ARG A 196 7.35 -6.84 -4.02
N GLN A 197 8.36 -6.78 -3.16
CA GLN A 197 8.97 -7.94 -2.51
C GLN A 197 8.63 -7.98 -1.02
N ARG A 198 7.34 -7.87 -0.69
CA ARG A 198 6.85 -7.85 0.69
C ARG A 198 7.37 -9.01 1.53
N TYR A 199 7.55 -10.18 0.95
CA TYR A 199 8.12 -11.35 1.62
C TYR A 199 9.58 -11.13 2.06
N VAL A 200 10.37 -10.33 1.33
CA VAL A 200 11.71 -9.94 1.75
C VAL A 200 11.65 -8.82 2.80
N ASP A 201 10.77 -7.84 2.60
CA ASP A 201 10.52 -6.76 3.56
C ASP A 201 10.14 -7.30 4.95
N LEU A 202 9.24 -8.29 5.01
CA LEU A 202 8.87 -8.99 6.26
C LEU A 202 10.02 -9.75 6.93
N ILE A 203 11.04 -10.17 6.17
CA ILE A 203 12.23 -10.83 6.70
C ILE A 203 13.22 -9.81 7.26
N MET A 204 13.42 -8.71 6.54
CA MET A 204 14.46 -7.73 6.83
C MET A 204 14.03 -6.67 7.85
N ASN A 205 12.77 -6.27 7.83
CA ASN A 205 12.18 -5.18 8.61
C ASN A 205 11.13 -5.73 9.61
N PRO A 206 11.52 -6.07 10.85
CA PRO A 206 10.60 -6.66 11.86
C PRO A 206 9.38 -5.77 12.16
N GLU A 207 9.54 -4.45 12.14
CA GLU A 207 8.48 -3.47 12.38
C GLU A 207 7.34 -3.60 11.37
N VAL A 208 7.64 -3.95 10.12
CA VAL A 208 6.62 -4.21 9.08
C VAL A 208 5.76 -5.41 9.45
N LYS A 209 6.39 -6.45 10.01
CA LYS A 209 5.67 -7.63 10.51
C LYS A 209 4.72 -7.26 11.65
N ASP A 210 5.16 -6.41 12.56
CA ASP A 210 4.35 -5.95 13.70
C ASP A 210 3.11 -5.18 13.24
N THR A 211 3.20 -4.38 12.17
CA THR A 211 2.06 -3.70 11.56
C THR A 211 0.98 -4.70 11.12
N PHE A 212 1.36 -5.80 10.45
CA PHE A 212 0.40 -6.80 10.00
C PHE A 212 -0.15 -7.67 11.14
N VAL A 213 0.64 -7.93 12.18
CA VAL A 213 0.15 -8.57 13.41
C VAL A 213 -0.90 -7.69 14.09
N LYS A 214 -0.64 -6.38 14.23
CA LYS A 214 -1.60 -5.41 14.77
C LYS A 214 -2.84 -5.30 13.90
N ARG A 215 -2.70 -5.26 12.56
CA ARG A 215 -3.85 -5.28 11.64
C ARG A 215 -4.77 -6.46 11.90
N SER A 216 -4.20 -7.66 12.03
CA SER A 216 -4.96 -8.87 12.34
C SER A 216 -5.64 -8.77 13.70
N GLN A 217 -4.96 -8.21 14.70
CA GLN A 217 -5.50 -7.99 16.04
C GLN A 217 -6.65 -6.96 16.02
N ILE A 218 -6.52 -5.85 15.30
CA ILE A 218 -7.58 -4.84 15.14
C ILE A 218 -8.85 -5.48 14.59
N ILE A 219 -8.77 -6.23 13.50
CA ILE A 219 -9.93 -6.90 12.89
C ILE A 219 -10.57 -7.91 13.87
N LYS A 220 -9.75 -8.65 14.61
CA LYS A 220 -10.23 -9.58 15.62
C LYS A 220 -10.96 -8.88 16.79
N GLU A 221 -10.45 -7.73 17.23
CA GLU A 221 -11.08 -6.95 18.30
C GLU A 221 -12.36 -6.23 17.84
N ILE A 222 -12.43 -5.80 16.56
CA ILE A 222 -13.68 -5.32 15.96
C ILE A 222 -14.76 -6.41 16.03
N ARG A 223 -14.44 -7.63 15.60
CA ARG A 223 -15.37 -8.76 15.67
C ARG A 223 -15.85 -9.01 17.11
N ARG A 224 -14.94 -9.07 18.07
CA ARG A 224 -15.30 -9.24 19.48
C ARG A 224 -16.20 -8.13 20.01
N PHE A 225 -15.93 -6.89 19.61
CA PHE A 225 -16.71 -5.73 20.03
C PHE A 225 -18.14 -5.79 19.50
N LEU A 226 -18.31 -6.19 18.23
CA LEU A 226 -19.61 -6.30 17.56
C LEU A 226 -20.37 -7.55 18.02
N ASP A 227 -19.73 -8.71 18.10
CA ASP A 227 -20.31 -9.96 18.62
C ASP A 227 -20.85 -9.77 20.04
N GLY A 228 -20.10 -9.04 20.89
CA GLY A 228 -20.53 -8.69 22.25
C GLY A 228 -21.73 -7.72 22.31
N ARG A 229 -22.22 -7.25 21.16
CA ARG A 229 -23.39 -6.37 20.98
C ARG A 229 -24.47 -7.01 20.12
N ASP A 230 -24.42 -8.31 19.95
CA ASP A 230 -25.37 -9.14 19.19
C ASP A 230 -25.44 -8.77 17.70
N PHE A 231 -24.36 -8.28 17.10
CA PHE A 231 -24.26 -8.15 15.67
C PHE A 231 -23.90 -9.50 15.04
N MET A 232 -24.53 -9.80 13.91
CA MET A 232 -24.26 -10.99 13.10
C MET A 232 -23.31 -10.64 11.96
N GLU A 233 -22.14 -11.30 11.85
CA GLU A 233 -21.28 -11.20 10.67
C GLU A 233 -21.92 -11.98 9.52
N VAL A 234 -22.02 -11.35 8.35
CA VAL A 234 -22.63 -11.93 7.16
C VAL A 234 -21.70 -11.76 5.95
N GLU A 235 -21.97 -12.50 4.88
CA GLU A 235 -21.28 -12.38 3.60
C GLU A 235 -22.30 -12.11 2.50
N THR A 236 -22.02 -11.11 1.65
CA THR A 236 -22.86 -10.73 0.52
C THR A 236 -22.09 -10.83 -0.80
N PRO A 237 -22.77 -10.84 -1.96
CA PRO A 237 -22.10 -11.04 -3.23
C PRO A 237 -21.05 -9.99 -3.56
N THR A 238 -19.89 -10.44 -4.05
CA THR A 238 -18.84 -9.58 -4.61
C THR A 238 -19.13 -9.22 -6.07
N LEU A 239 -19.70 -10.18 -6.84
CA LEU A 239 -20.17 -9.95 -8.19
C LEU A 239 -21.63 -9.52 -8.13
N VAL A 240 -21.94 -8.35 -8.67
CA VAL A 240 -23.27 -7.73 -8.61
C VAL A 240 -23.70 -7.28 -10.01
N SER A 241 -24.99 -7.30 -10.27
CA SER A 241 -25.55 -6.76 -11.50
C SER A 241 -25.60 -5.23 -11.47
N ASN A 242 -25.84 -4.64 -10.30
CA ASN A 242 -25.84 -3.20 -10.09
C ASN A 242 -24.89 -2.84 -8.93
N ALA A 243 -23.88 -2.00 -9.19
CA ALA A 243 -22.98 -1.48 -8.18
C ALA A 243 -23.55 -0.16 -7.64
N GLY A 244 -24.00 -0.17 -6.38
CA GLY A 244 -24.57 1.00 -5.71
C GLY A 244 -24.08 1.09 -4.26
N GLY A 245 -24.54 2.11 -3.53
CA GLY A 245 -24.16 2.37 -2.13
C GLY A 245 -22.93 3.28 -1.96
N ALA A 246 -22.32 3.74 -3.05
CA ALA A 246 -21.24 4.72 -3.03
C ALA A 246 -21.20 5.50 -4.36
N ALA A 247 -20.58 6.67 -4.35
CA ALA A 247 -20.20 7.37 -5.57
C ALA A 247 -18.80 6.87 -5.96
N ALA A 248 -18.71 5.96 -6.93
CA ALA A 248 -17.46 5.37 -7.40
C ALA A 248 -17.66 4.61 -8.72
N ARG A 249 -16.63 4.57 -9.55
CA ARG A 249 -16.65 3.79 -10.79
C ARG A 249 -16.34 2.31 -10.47
N PRO A 250 -17.21 1.34 -10.89
CA PRO A 250 -16.96 -0.08 -10.68
C PRO A 250 -15.94 -0.66 -11.68
N PHE A 251 -15.35 -1.81 -11.32
CA PHE A 251 -14.74 -2.70 -12.31
C PHE A 251 -15.83 -3.57 -12.93
N GLU A 252 -15.76 -3.78 -14.23
CA GLU A 252 -16.70 -4.60 -14.99
C GLU A 252 -16.03 -5.88 -15.47
N THR A 253 -16.79 -6.97 -15.54
CA THR A 253 -16.34 -8.26 -16.05
C THR A 253 -17.50 -9.03 -16.64
N HIS A 254 -17.22 -10.06 -17.44
CA HIS A 254 -18.21 -10.88 -18.09
C HIS A 254 -18.34 -12.25 -17.43
N TYR A 255 -19.57 -12.68 -17.11
CA TYR A 255 -19.86 -14.00 -16.56
C TYR A 255 -20.22 -14.96 -17.69
N ASN A 256 -19.24 -15.69 -18.20
CA ASN A 256 -19.35 -16.56 -19.38
C ASN A 256 -20.48 -17.60 -19.31
N ALA A 257 -20.80 -18.14 -18.13
CA ALA A 257 -21.81 -19.20 -18.02
C ALA A 257 -23.24 -18.70 -18.20
N LEU A 258 -23.49 -17.41 -17.89
CA LEU A 258 -24.81 -16.77 -18.06
C LEU A 258 -24.85 -15.82 -19.26
N ASP A 259 -23.69 -15.55 -19.88
CA ASP A 259 -23.54 -14.57 -20.95
C ASP A 259 -24.03 -13.16 -20.52
N GLU A 260 -23.62 -12.76 -19.29
CA GLU A 260 -24.05 -11.52 -18.64
C GLU A 260 -22.84 -10.71 -18.18
N ASP A 261 -22.93 -9.38 -18.33
CA ASP A 261 -21.96 -8.46 -17.75
C ASP A 261 -22.29 -8.23 -16.28
N VAL A 262 -21.28 -8.34 -15.43
CA VAL A 262 -21.38 -8.15 -13.98
C VAL A 262 -20.30 -7.17 -13.51
N LYS A 263 -20.53 -6.56 -12.36
CA LYS A 263 -19.64 -5.58 -11.77
C LYS A 263 -19.05 -6.11 -10.45
N LEU A 264 -17.86 -5.66 -10.11
CA LEU A 264 -17.37 -5.83 -8.75
C LEU A 264 -18.00 -4.77 -7.85
N ARG A 265 -18.46 -5.19 -6.65
CA ARG A 265 -19.13 -4.29 -5.69
C ARG A 265 -18.23 -3.13 -5.27
N ILE A 266 -18.80 -1.93 -5.15
CA ILE A 266 -18.14 -0.71 -4.67
C ILE A 266 -18.47 -0.39 -3.21
N SER A 267 -19.49 -1.06 -2.62
CA SER A 267 -20.00 -0.94 -1.27
C SER A 267 -20.73 -2.25 -0.87
N LEU A 268 -21.03 -2.40 0.39
CA LEU A 268 -21.78 -3.54 0.97
C LEU A 268 -23.24 -3.16 1.25
N GLU A 269 -23.57 -1.88 1.20
CA GLU A 269 -24.77 -1.22 1.71
C GLU A 269 -26.08 -1.88 1.28
N LEU A 270 -26.33 -1.94 -0.05
CA LEU A 270 -27.66 -2.31 -0.54
C LEU A 270 -28.07 -3.75 -0.19
N TYR A 271 -27.09 -4.66 -0.09
CA TYR A 271 -27.35 -6.03 0.33
C TYR A 271 -27.60 -6.14 1.83
N LEU A 272 -26.82 -5.42 2.66
CA LEU A 272 -27.00 -5.43 4.10
C LEU A 272 -28.36 -4.82 4.52
N LYS A 273 -28.81 -3.76 3.84
CA LYS A 273 -30.17 -3.21 4.03
C LYS A 273 -31.28 -4.20 3.69
N ARG A 274 -31.11 -5.03 2.64
CA ARG A 274 -32.06 -6.10 2.31
C ARG A 274 -32.14 -7.14 3.43
N LEU A 275 -31.04 -7.41 4.15
CA LEU A 275 -31.05 -8.30 5.32
C LEU A 275 -31.81 -7.70 6.50
N ILE A 276 -31.71 -6.38 6.70
CA ILE A 276 -32.53 -5.65 7.69
C ILE A 276 -34.02 -5.78 7.35
N VAL A 277 -34.40 -5.61 6.09
CA VAL A 277 -35.80 -5.87 5.63
C VAL A 277 -36.21 -7.31 5.93
N GLY A 278 -35.28 -8.26 5.77
CA GLY A 278 -35.50 -9.68 6.09
C GLY A 278 -35.59 -10.01 7.58
N GLY A 279 -35.41 -9.01 8.47
CA GLY A 279 -35.55 -9.18 9.93
C GLY A 279 -34.24 -9.52 10.65
N LEU A 280 -33.06 -9.43 9.99
CA LEU A 280 -31.78 -9.51 10.67
C LEU A 280 -31.44 -8.12 11.23
N GLU A 281 -31.80 -7.89 12.49
CA GLU A 281 -31.84 -6.54 13.10
C GLU A 281 -30.45 -5.89 13.28
N ARG A 282 -29.39 -6.67 13.35
CA ARG A 282 -28.01 -6.20 13.52
C ARG A 282 -27.07 -7.05 12.68
N VAL A 283 -26.57 -6.47 11.59
CA VAL A 283 -25.67 -7.16 10.66
C VAL A 283 -24.43 -6.35 10.40
N TYR A 284 -23.32 -7.02 10.15
CA TYR A 284 -22.11 -6.39 9.62
C TYR A 284 -21.38 -7.31 8.67
N GLU A 285 -20.62 -6.72 7.76
CA GLU A 285 -19.70 -7.43 6.88
C GLU A 285 -18.35 -6.71 6.86
N ILE A 286 -17.26 -7.45 6.99
CA ILE A 286 -15.89 -6.96 6.73
C ILE A 286 -15.44 -7.57 5.41
N GLY A 287 -15.45 -6.78 4.34
CA GLY A 287 -15.23 -7.27 2.99
C GLY A 287 -14.33 -6.39 2.14
N ARG A 288 -13.86 -6.96 1.02
CA ARG A 288 -13.23 -6.18 -0.04
C ARG A 288 -14.28 -5.49 -0.89
N VAL A 289 -14.01 -4.22 -1.20
CA VAL A 289 -14.73 -3.44 -2.19
C VAL A 289 -13.75 -2.92 -3.23
N TYR A 290 -14.25 -2.60 -4.41
CA TYR A 290 -13.43 -2.37 -5.60
C TYR A 290 -13.88 -1.07 -6.28
N ARG A 291 -12.98 -0.09 -6.39
CA ARG A 291 -13.24 1.18 -7.05
C ARG A 291 -12.21 1.42 -8.13
N ASN A 292 -12.65 1.60 -9.37
CA ASN A 292 -11.78 1.78 -10.53
C ASN A 292 -11.31 3.24 -10.63
N GLU A 293 -10.55 3.64 -9.64
CA GLU A 293 -10.05 4.99 -9.43
C GLU A 293 -8.52 5.02 -9.41
N GLY A 294 -7.95 6.21 -9.18
CA GLY A 294 -6.52 6.39 -9.06
C GLY A 294 -5.90 5.68 -7.85
N VAL A 295 -4.57 5.53 -7.88
CA VAL A 295 -3.77 4.93 -6.79
C VAL A 295 -2.83 5.98 -6.23
N ASP A 296 -2.99 6.31 -4.94
CA ASP A 296 -2.13 7.26 -4.23
C ASP A 296 -1.70 6.73 -2.85
N THR A 297 -1.30 7.60 -1.94
CA THR A 297 -0.91 7.24 -0.57
C THR A 297 -2.09 6.87 0.33
N ARG A 298 -3.33 7.25 -0.05
CA ARG A 298 -4.56 7.06 0.72
C ARG A 298 -5.54 6.09 0.06
N HIS A 299 -5.41 5.86 -1.26
CA HIS A 299 -6.34 5.08 -2.08
C HIS A 299 -5.66 3.90 -2.76
N ASN A 300 -6.35 2.77 -2.76
CA ASN A 300 -6.00 1.56 -3.49
C ASN A 300 -7.28 1.05 -4.18
N PRO A 301 -7.22 0.54 -5.42
CA PRO A 301 -8.42 0.17 -6.18
C PRO A 301 -9.24 -0.96 -5.54
N GLU A 302 -8.63 -1.75 -4.68
CA GLU A 302 -9.29 -2.68 -3.78
C GLU A 302 -8.86 -2.40 -2.33
N PHE A 303 -9.82 -2.32 -1.43
CA PHE A 303 -9.56 -2.03 -0.01
C PHE A 303 -10.57 -2.74 0.89
N THR A 304 -10.28 -2.77 2.19
CA THR A 304 -11.17 -3.41 3.17
C THR A 304 -12.11 -2.37 3.76
N LEU A 305 -13.40 -2.59 3.54
CA LEU A 305 -14.49 -1.83 4.15
C LEU A 305 -15.18 -2.71 5.18
N MET A 306 -15.65 -2.12 6.27
CA MET A 306 -16.65 -2.72 7.14
C MET A 306 -17.88 -1.86 7.08
N GLU A 307 -19.02 -2.46 6.78
CA GLU A 307 -20.31 -1.80 6.94
C GLU A 307 -21.17 -2.58 7.93
N LEU A 308 -21.92 -1.85 8.73
CA LEU A 308 -22.87 -2.42 9.67
C LEU A 308 -24.17 -1.62 9.69
N TYR A 309 -25.26 -2.34 9.98
CA TYR A 309 -26.60 -1.79 10.02
C TYR A 309 -27.31 -2.32 11.26
N GLN A 310 -28.02 -1.42 11.95
CA GLN A 310 -28.78 -1.76 13.14
C GLN A 310 -30.18 -1.16 13.04
N ALA A 311 -31.19 -2.02 13.14
CA ALA A 311 -32.59 -1.61 13.24
C ALA A 311 -32.87 -0.90 14.57
N TYR A 312 -33.87 -0.01 14.54
CA TYR A 312 -34.38 0.73 15.71
C TYR A 312 -33.37 1.66 16.35
N THR A 313 -32.42 2.16 15.57
CA THR A 313 -31.47 3.22 15.95
C THR A 313 -31.35 4.25 14.81
N ASP A 314 -30.61 5.32 15.07
CA ASP A 314 -30.39 6.42 14.17
C ASP A 314 -28.89 6.76 14.07
N TYR A 315 -28.54 7.85 13.39
CA TYR A 315 -27.16 8.30 13.22
C TYR A 315 -26.49 8.72 14.55
N GLU A 316 -27.25 9.15 15.57
CA GLU A 316 -26.69 9.45 16.90
C GLU A 316 -26.25 8.18 17.62
N GLY A 317 -27.05 7.10 17.53
CA GLY A 317 -26.65 5.77 18.01
C GLY A 317 -25.40 5.24 17.29
N MET A 318 -25.23 5.54 16.00
CA MET A 318 -24.01 5.20 15.25
C MET A 318 -22.80 6.02 15.73
N MET A 319 -22.96 7.29 16.12
CA MET A 319 -21.88 8.08 16.74
C MET A 319 -21.39 7.46 18.04
N GLU A 320 -22.33 7.04 18.93
CA GLU A 320 -21.98 6.40 20.21
C GLU A 320 -21.29 5.05 20.03
N LEU A 321 -21.75 4.25 19.08
CA LEU A 321 -21.11 2.99 18.70
C LEU A 321 -19.69 3.23 18.22
N THR A 322 -19.50 4.19 17.31
CA THR A 322 -18.20 4.56 16.72
C THR A 322 -17.21 5.02 17.78
N GLU A 323 -17.60 5.98 18.60
CA GLU A 323 -16.76 6.51 19.67
C GLU A 323 -16.32 5.42 20.65
N SER A 324 -17.26 4.54 21.04
CA SER A 324 -16.96 3.44 21.95
C SER A 324 -16.03 2.38 21.31
N MET A 325 -16.20 2.10 20.01
CA MET A 325 -15.35 1.15 19.28
C MET A 325 -13.94 1.68 19.10
N PHE A 326 -13.75 2.94 18.66
CA PHE A 326 -12.41 3.53 18.49
C PHE A 326 -11.66 3.59 19.82
N ARG A 327 -12.32 3.96 20.91
CA ARG A 327 -11.74 3.95 22.26
C ARG A 327 -11.33 2.54 22.70
N HIS A 328 -12.19 1.54 22.46
CA HIS A 328 -11.91 0.14 22.76
C HIS A 328 -10.69 -0.36 21.98
N LEU A 329 -10.62 -0.11 20.69
CA LEU A 329 -9.51 -0.54 19.83
C LEU A 329 -8.20 0.11 20.24
N ALA A 330 -8.18 1.42 20.47
CA ALA A 330 -6.98 2.12 20.93
C ALA A 330 -6.46 1.55 22.25
N GLN A 331 -7.33 1.35 23.24
CA GLN A 331 -6.96 0.78 24.53
C GLN A 331 -6.46 -0.65 24.43
N THR A 332 -7.11 -1.49 23.61
CA THR A 332 -6.81 -2.93 23.54
C THR A 332 -5.59 -3.22 22.68
N VAL A 333 -5.41 -2.49 21.57
CA VAL A 333 -4.33 -2.74 20.59
C VAL A 333 -3.10 -1.89 20.87
N CYS A 334 -3.29 -0.60 21.21
CA CYS A 334 -2.19 0.33 21.47
C CYS A 334 -1.85 0.44 22.96
N GLY A 335 -2.70 -0.06 23.87
CA GLY A 335 -2.53 0.04 25.32
C GLY A 335 -2.84 1.44 25.88
N THR A 336 -3.26 2.39 25.04
CA THR A 336 -3.58 3.77 25.40
C THR A 336 -4.60 4.35 24.46
N THR A 337 -5.40 5.30 24.94
CA THR A 337 -6.33 6.07 24.10
C THR A 337 -5.70 7.35 23.52
N GLU A 338 -4.54 7.78 24.04
CA GLU A 338 -3.73 8.82 23.41
C GLU A 338 -2.73 8.17 22.46
N ILE A 339 -2.99 8.25 21.17
CA ILE A 339 -2.12 7.70 20.11
C ILE A 339 -1.30 8.82 19.47
N THR A 340 -0.22 8.45 18.80
CA THR A 340 0.55 9.37 17.95
C THR A 340 0.44 8.87 16.51
N TYR A 341 0.10 9.75 15.59
CA TYR A 341 0.07 9.48 14.17
C TYR A 341 0.86 10.54 13.40
N ASN A 342 1.91 10.13 12.71
CA ASN A 342 2.84 11.00 11.98
C ASN A 342 3.29 12.21 12.81
N GLY A 343 3.67 11.96 14.08
CA GLY A 343 4.11 12.98 15.03
C GLY A 343 2.99 13.77 15.69
N THR A 344 1.74 13.64 15.26
CA THR A 344 0.58 14.33 15.80
C THR A 344 -0.08 13.49 16.90
N LYS A 345 -0.32 14.10 18.08
CA LYS A 345 -1.06 13.45 19.17
C LYS A 345 -2.56 13.52 18.93
N ILE A 346 -3.22 12.39 19.03
CA ILE A 346 -4.67 12.21 18.85
C ILE A 346 -5.21 11.52 20.09
N ASP A 347 -6.23 12.13 20.70
CA ASP A 347 -6.87 11.62 21.91
C ASP A 347 -8.23 11.01 21.59
N LEU A 348 -8.27 9.67 21.52
CA LEU A 348 -9.49 8.87 21.32
C LEU A 348 -10.25 8.59 22.63
N GLY A 349 -9.71 9.03 23.77
CA GLY A 349 -10.32 8.86 25.10
C GLY A 349 -11.34 9.93 25.45
N LYS A 350 -11.21 11.14 24.88
CA LYS A 350 -12.18 12.22 25.08
C LYS A 350 -13.44 12.05 24.24
N PRO A 351 -14.55 12.66 24.61
CA PRO A 351 -15.71 12.78 23.73
C PRO A 351 -15.33 13.43 22.40
N PHE A 352 -15.75 12.81 21.29
CA PHE A 352 -15.48 13.36 19.97
C PHE A 352 -16.29 14.65 19.75
N ARG A 353 -15.68 15.62 19.08
CA ARG A 353 -16.35 16.88 18.76
C ARG A 353 -17.49 16.61 17.79
N ARG A 354 -18.65 17.27 18.03
CA ARG A 354 -19.79 17.26 17.11
C ARG A 354 -19.94 18.66 16.51
N LEU A 355 -19.97 18.75 15.19
CA LEU A 355 -20.02 20.00 14.46
C LEU A 355 -20.87 19.82 13.20
N THR A 356 -21.81 20.74 12.93
CA THR A 356 -22.52 20.68 11.65
C THR A 356 -21.62 21.12 10.51
N MET A 357 -21.86 20.65 9.29
CA MET A 357 -21.08 21.05 8.12
C MET A 357 -21.10 22.58 7.93
N ASN A 358 -22.27 23.23 8.09
CA ASN A 358 -22.36 24.68 8.00
C ASN A 358 -21.60 25.40 9.12
N ASP A 359 -21.66 24.90 10.37
CA ASP A 359 -20.88 25.48 11.47
C ASP A 359 -19.37 25.31 11.26
N ALA A 360 -18.92 24.20 10.66
CA ALA A 360 -17.53 24.03 10.28
C ALA A 360 -17.09 25.06 9.24
N ILE A 361 -17.89 25.25 8.19
CA ILE A 361 -17.59 26.26 7.15
C ILE A 361 -17.62 27.66 7.76
N LYS A 362 -18.54 27.94 8.65
CA LYS A 362 -18.63 29.22 9.35
C LYS A 362 -17.39 29.48 10.22
N GLU A 363 -16.91 28.44 10.93
CA GLU A 363 -15.72 28.54 11.78
C GLU A 363 -14.44 28.75 10.97
N TYR A 364 -14.25 27.98 9.87
CA TYR A 364 -12.97 27.95 9.15
C TYR A 364 -12.94 28.84 7.91
N ALA A 365 -14.06 29.04 7.21
CA ALA A 365 -14.15 29.89 6.02
C ALA A 365 -14.82 31.25 6.27
N GLY A 366 -15.49 31.42 7.44
CA GLY A 366 -16.24 32.64 7.76
C GLY A 366 -17.51 32.83 6.93
N VAL A 367 -18.07 31.76 6.35
CA VAL A 367 -19.25 31.77 5.49
C VAL A 367 -20.41 31.06 6.21
N ASP A 368 -21.58 31.67 6.21
CA ASP A 368 -22.80 31.07 6.76
C ASP A 368 -23.78 30.73 5.64
N PHE A 369 -23.80 29.47 5.23
CA PHE A 369 -24.67 28.99 4.16
C PHE A 369 -26.17 28.98 4.50
N ASP A 370 -26.56 29.12 5.76
CA ASP A 370 -27.98 29.29 6.13
C ASP A 370 -28.52 30.65 5.65
N THR A 371 -27.65 31.60 5.33
CA THR A 371 -28.01 32.91 4.75
C THR A 371 -28.13 32.89 3.23
N ILE A 372 -27.57 31.90 2.54
CA ILE A 372 -27.56 31.72 1.08
C ILE A 372 -28.80 30.91 0.70
N LYS A 373 -29.62 31.40 -0.25
CA LYS A 373 -30.94 30.82 -0.53
C LYS A 373 -31.04 30.10 -1.86
N THR A 374 -30.19 30.47 -2.84
CA THR A 374 -30.27 29.89 -4.19
C THR A 374 -28.96 29.30 -4.64
N ASP A 375 -29.03 28.45 -5.68
CA ASP A 375 -27.84 27.85 -6.33
C ASP A 375 -26.96 28.94 -6.95
N GLU A 376 -27.57 29.99 -7.54
CA GLU A 376 -26.87 31.10 -8.15
C GLU A 376 -26.07 31.93 -7.13
N GLU A 377 -26.64 32.17 -5.94
CA GLU A 377 -25.94 32.85 -4.84
C GLU A 377 -24.74 31.99 -4.37
N ALA A 378 -24.92 30.68 -4.22
CA ALA A 378 -23.85 29.76 -3.83
C ALA A 378 -22.72 29.71 -4.87
N LYS A 379 -23.06 29.58 -6.17
CA LYS A 379 -22.09 29.61 -7.27
C LYS A 379 -21.37 30.95 -7.37
N ALA A 380 -22.07 32.07 -7.16
CA ALA A 380 -21.44 33.39 -7.15
C ALA A 380 -20.40 33.52 -6.04
N LEU A 381 -20.71 32.98 -4.83
CA LEU A 381 -19.78 32.95 -3.71
C LEU A 381 -18.59 32.02 -3.98
N ALA A 382 -18.82 30.83 -4.55
CA ALA A 382 -17.73 29.93 -4.94
C ALA A 382 -16.77 30.60 -5.92
N LYS A 383 -17.30 31.28 -6.93
CA LYS A 383 -16.50 32.03 -7.89
C LYS A 383 -15.72 33.19 -7.23
N GLU A 384 -16.32 33.91 -6.29
CA GLU A 384 -15.65 34.97 -5.53
C GLU A 384 -14.46 34.42 -4.70
N ARG A 385 -14.61 33.19 -4.19
CA ARG A 385 -13.59 32.51 -3.38
C ARG A 385 -12.60 31.70 -4.20
N GLY A 386 -12.74 31.63 -5.53
CA GLY A 386 -11.85 30.89 -6.42
C GLY A 386 -12.03 29.37 -6.38
N ILE A 387 -13.17 28.89 -5.88
CA ILE A 387 -13.51 27.47 -5.87
C ILE A 387 -14.05 27.09 -7.26
N GLU A 388 -13.46 26.07 -7.87
CA GLU A 388 -13.93 25.52 -9.14
C GLU A 388 -15.20 24.69 -8.94
N PHE A 389 -16.16 24.81 -9.84
CA PHE A 389 -17.41 24.03 -9.81
C PHE A 389 -17.96 23.83 -11.22
N GLU A 390 -18.81 22.83 -11.37
CA GLU A 390 -19.49 22.53 -12.62
C GLU A 390 -20.86 23.21 -12.68
N GLU A 391 -21.35 23.49 -13.92
CA GLU A 391 -22.66 24.14 -14.12
C GLU A 391 -23.83 23.35 -13.53
N ARG A 392 -23.72 22.03 -13.46
CA ARG A 392 -24.73 21.14 -12.85
C ARG A 392 -24.81 21.23 -11.32
N HIS A 393 -23.77 21.73 -10.64
CA HIS A 393 -23.72 21.78 -9.19
C HIS A 393 -24.83 22.62 -8.61
N THR A 394 -25.45 22.12 -7.53
CA THR A 394 -26.44 22.81 -6.72
C THR A 394 -25.78 23.51 -5.52
N LYS A 395 -26.54 24.24 -4.74
CA LYS A 395 -26.10 24.82 -3.47
C LYS A 395 -25.48 23.75 -2.55
N GLY A 396 -26.07 22.53 -2.53
CA GLY A 396 -25.58 21.43 -1.71
C GLY A 396 -24.18 20.96 -2.13
N ASP A 397 -23.92 20.87 -3.43
CA ASP A 397 -22.60 20.52 -3.97
C ASP A 397 -21.57 21.62 -3.62
N ILE A 398 -21.96 22.89 -3.75
CA ILE A 398 -21.10 24.03 -3.38
C ILE A 398 -20.76 24.04 -1.89
N ILE A 399 -21.71 23.69 -1.01
CA ILE A 399 -21.43 23.54 0.43
C ILE A 399 -20.34 22.50 0.66
N ASN A 400 -20.42 21.35 -0.04
CA ASN A 400 -19.41 20.30 0.05
C ASN A 400 -18.03 20.77 -0.42
N LEU A 401 -17.95 21.45 -1.56
CA LEU A 401 -16.69 22.01 -2.07
C LEU A 401 -16.07 23.03 -1.08
N PHE A 402 -16.88 23.85 -0.42
CA PHE A 402 -16.40 24.74 0.64
C PHE A 402 -15.88 23.99 1.85
N PHE A 403 -16.52 22.90 2.22
CA PHE A 403 -16.08 22.08 3.33
C PHE A 403 -14.73 21.39 3.01
N GLU A 404 -14.59 20.79 1.85
CA GLU A 404 -13.36 20.16 1.37
C GLU A 404 -12.20 21.16 1.36
N GLU A 405 -12.40 22.36 0.79
CA GLU A 405 -11.34 23.36 0.61
C GLU A 405 -10.90 23.99 1.95
N TYR A 406 -11.83 24.28 2.87
CA TYR A 406 -11.52 25.10 4.06
C TYR A 406 -11.48 24.35 5.37
N CYS A 407 -12.17 23.19 5.47
CA CYS A 407 -12.42 22.53 6.75
C CYS A 407 -11.63 21.25 6.95
N GLU A 408 -11.55 20.36 5.96
CA GLU A 408 -10.98 19.02 6.13
C GLU A 408 -9.57 19.04 6.72
N GLU A 409 -8.68 19.87 6.17
CA GLU A 409 -7.30 20.00 6.63
C GLU A 409 -7.15 20.56 8.06
N LYS A 410 -8.23 21.06 8.67
CA LYS A 410 -8.24 21.59 10.04
C LYS A 410 -8.71 20.57 11.07
N LEU A 411 -9.29 19.45 10.63
CA LEU A 411 -9.90 18.44 11.49
C LEU A 411 -8.86 17.43 11.99
N ILE A 412 -8.06 17.82 12.97
CA ILE A 412 -6.99 16.99 13.52
C ILE A 412 -7.51 16.02 14.59
N GLN A 413 -8.23 16.55 15.59
CA GLN A 413 -8.82 15.73 16.65
C GLN A 413 -10.15 15.11 16.19
N PRO A 414 -10.56 13.95 16.74
CA PRO A 414 -11.79 13.28 16.34
C PRO A 414 -13.00 14.21 16.33
N THR A 415 -13.59 14.42 15.15
CA THR A 415 -14.70 15.34 14.94
C THR A 415 -15.73 14.71 14.02
N PHE A 416 -16.96 14.58 14.50
CA PHE A 416 -18.12 14.25 13.69
C PHE A 416 -18.60 15.51 12.97
N ILE A 417 -18.64 15.48 11.66
CA ILE A 417 -19.25 16.50 10.79
C ILE A 417 -20.66 16.01 10.44
N MET A 418 -21.66 16.78 10.84
CA MET A 418 -23.06 16.39 10.79
C MET A 418 -23.87 17.26 9.84
N ASP A 419 -25.13 16.87 9.58
CA ASP A 419 -26.12 17.67 8.86
C ASP A 419 -25.67 18.03 7.43
N HIS A 420 -25.26 17.00 6.68
CA HIS A 420 -24.85 17.14 5.29
C HIS A 420 -26.02 17.58 4.38
N PRO A 421 -25.74 18.23 3.24
CA PRO A 421 -26.77 18.57 2.26
C PRO A 421 -27.47 17.33 1.67
N LEU A 422 -28.77 17.46 1.43
CA LEU A 422 -29.56 16.42 0.77
C LEU A 422 -29.03 16.03 -0.62
N ALA A 423 -28.54 17.02 -1.39
CA ALA A 423 -28.09 16.83 -2.76
C ALA A 423 -26.99 15.78 -2.91
N ILE A 424 -26.09 15.69 -1.91
CA ILE A 424 -24.97 14.74 -1.88
C ILE A 424 -25.23 13.48 -1.05
N SER A 425 -26.50 13.20 -0.70
CA SER A 425 -26.85 12.13 0.26
C SER A 425 -28.08 11.33 -0.20
N PRO A 426 -27.98 10.57 -1.30
CA PRO A 426 -29.14 9.95 -1.96
C PRO A 426 -29.82 8.82 -1.17
N LEU A 427 -29.14 8.23 -0.18
CA LEU A 427 -29.61 7.05 0.58
C LEU A 427 -29.97 7.36 2.04
N THR A 428 -29.93 8.65 2.41
CA THR A 428 -30.05 9.11 3.79
C THR A 428 -31.41 9.76 4.06
N LYS A 429 -31.93 9.58 5.26
CA LYS A 429 -33.18 10.19 5.73
C LYS A 429 -33.04 11.70 5.89
N LYS A 430 -34.02 12.46 5.40
CA LYS A 430 -34.11 13.93 5.61
C LYS A 430 -34.26 14.25 7.09
N LYS A 431 -33.63 15.32 7.52
CA LYS A 431 -33.80 15.84 8.88
C LYS A 431 -35.19 16.48 9.01
N PRO A 432 -36.02 16.06 9.99
CA PRO A 432 -37.38 16.57 10.10
C PRO A 432 -37.48 18.09 10.32
N SER A 433 -36.45 18.67 10.98
CA SER A 433 -36.40 20.11 11.30
C SER A 433 -35.93 20.96 10.14
N ASP A 434 -35.20 20.37 9.16
CA ASP A 434 -34.62 21.05 8.00
C ASP A 434 -34.47 20.06 6.82
N PRO A 435 -35.47 19.95 5.95
CA PRO A 435 -35.46 18.96 4.86
C PRO A 435 -34.40 19.17 3.77
N GLU A 436 -33.67 20.30 3.76
CA GLU A 436 -32.51 20.51 2.88
C GLU A 436 -31.28 19.77 3.41
N LYS A 437 -31.29 19.33 4.67
CA LYS A 437 -30.24 18.57 5.35
C LYS A 437 -30.70 17.15 5.66
N VAL A 438 -29.73 16.28 5.86
CA VAL A 438 -29.97 14.87 6.19
C VAL A 438 -29.34 14.47 7.51
N GLU A 439 -29.86 13.41 8.12
CA GLU A 439 -29.31 12.78 9.33
C GLU A 439 -28.07 11.93 8.96
N ARG A 440 -26.97 12.59 8.65
CA ARG A 440 -25.67 12.01 8.25
C ARG A 440 -24.55 12.62 9.06
N PHE A 441 -23.53 11.81 9.34
CA PHE A 441 -22.25 12.31 9.78
C PHE A 441 -21.08 11.60 9.08
N GLU A 442 -19.97 12.29 9.01
CA GLU A 442 -18.66 11.74 8.71
C GLU A 442 -17.74 12.00 9.91
N LEU A 443 -16.91 11.01 10.26
CA LEU A 443 -15.88 11.17 11.28
C LEU A 443 -14.56 11.50 10.65
N PHE A 444 -14.02 12.66 10.98
CA PHE A 444 -12.68 13.07 10.60
C PHE A 444 -11.70 12.93 11.76
N ILE A 445 -10.54 12.31 11.47
CA ILE A 445 -9.39 12.23 12.38
C ILE A 445 -8.13 12.47 11.55
N ASN A 446 -7.30 13.42 11.98
CA ASN A 446 -6.07 13.81 11.28
C ASN A 446 -6.30 14.09 9.80
N THR A 447 -7.28 14.94 9.50
CA THR A 447 -7.68 15.34 8.14
C THR A 447 -8.31 14.26 7.25
N TRP A 448 -8.60 13.07 7.79
CA TRP A 448 -9.12 11.94 7.03
C TRP A 448 -10.52 11.55 7.49
N GLU A 449 -11.39 11.32 6.54
CA GLU A 449 -12.63 10.63 6.75
C GLU A 449 -12.36 9.17 7.16
N MET A 450 -12.76 8.80 8.37
CA MET A 450 -12.59 7.47 8.94
C MET A 450 -13.83 6.60 8.76
N CYS A 451 -15.00 7.19 8.77
CA CYS A 451 -16.27 6.53 8.54
C CYS A 451 -17.36 7.52 8.12
N ASN A 452 -18.38 6.98 7.46
CA ASN A 452 -19.57 7.69 7.00
C ASN A 452 -20.81 6.94 7.48
N ALA A 453 -21.77 7.65 8.07
CA ALA A 453 -22.94 7.04 8.69
C ALA A 453 -24.18 7.94 8.60
N TYR A 454 -25.33 7.29 8.59
CA TYR A 454 -26.60 8.01 8.55
C TYR A 454 -27.77 7.21 9.09
N SER A 455 -28.88 7.92 9.36
CA SER A 455 -30.20 7.31 9.48
C SER A 455 -30.66 6.93 8.08
N GLU A 456 -30.96 5.64 7.89
CA GLU A 456 -31.25 5.07 6.58
C GLU A 456 -32.57 5.57 6.02
N LEU A 457 -32.57 5.96 4.75
CA LEU A 457 -33.83 6.24 4.04
C LEU A 457 -34.60 4.92 3.86
N ASN A 458 -35.78 4.86 4.47
CA ASN A 458 -36.66 3.69 4.43
C ASN A 458 -38.01 3.96 3.77
N ASP A 459 -38.17 5.14 3.12
CA ASP A 459 -39.35 5.47 2.32
C ASP A 459 -39.05 5.09 0.84
N PRO A 460 -39.76 4.08 0.30
CA PRO A 460 -39.52 3.63 -1.09
C PRO A 460 -39.91 4.69 -2.15
N ILE A 461 -40.80 5.62 -1.81
CA ILE A 461 -41.28 6.67 -2.74
C ILE A 461 -40.18 7.74 -2.83
N ASP A 462 -39.71 8.27 -1.69
CA ASP A 462 -38.60 9.24 -1.66
C ASP A 462 -37.32 8.62 -2.27
N GLN A 463 -37.04 7.33 -1.99
CA GLN A 463 -35.89 6.66 -2.56
C GLN A 463 -35.93 6.55 -4.08
N ARG A 464 -37.10 6.25 -4.65
CA ARG A 464 -37.31 6.20 -6.12
C ARG A 464 -37.07 7.57 -6.75
N GLU A 465 -37.58 8.64 -6.12
CA GLU A 465 -37.37 10.00 -6.62
C GLU A 465 -35.88 10.38 -6.63
N ARG A 466 -35.14 9.98 -5.61
CA ARG A 466 -33.68 10.24 -5.53
C ARG A 466 -32.89 9.43 -6.55
N PHE A 467 -33.22 8.15 -6.75
CA PHE A 467 -32.60 7.36 -7.81
C PHE A 467 -32.87 7.94 -9.20
N ALA A 468 -34.11 8.38 -9.47
CA ALA A 468 -34.42 9.07 -10.71
C ALA A 468 -33.63 10.37 -10.93
N GLN A 469 -33.25 11.06 -9.85
CA GLN A 469 -32.35 12.22 -9.93
C GLN A 469 -30.91 11.79 -10.20
N GLN A 470 -30.44 10.69 -9.60
CA GLN A 470 -29.10 10.13 -9.87
C GLN A 470 -28.98 9.65 -11.33
N ASP A 471 -30.02 8.97 -11.88
CA ASP A 471 -30.04 8.59 -13.29
C ASP A 471 -29.91 9.80 -14.22
N LYS A 472 -30.56 10.94 -13.90
CA LYS A 472 -30.40 12.18 -14.65
C LYS A 472 -29.01 12.78 -14.53
N ASN A 473 -28.38 12.67 -13.36
CA ASN A 473 -27.01 13.11 -13.18
C ASN A 473 -26.05 12.28 -14.06
N ALA A 474 -26.25 10.95 -14.11
CA ALA A 474 -25.52 10.05 -15.00
C ALA A 474 -25.69 10.43 -16.49
N GLU A 475 -26.94 10.71 -16.93
CA GLU A 475 -27.22 11.19 -18.30
C GLU A 475 -26.50 12.53 -18.60
N ASN A 476 -26.28 13.36 -17.60
CA ASN A 476 -25.56 14.63 -17.72
C ASN A 476 -24.04 14.50 -17.54
N GLY A 477 -23.51 13.26 -17.53
CA GLY A 477 -22.08 12.99 -17.54
C GLY A 477 -21.44 12.74 -16.17
N ASP A 478 -22.23 12.51 -15.14
CA ASP A 478 -21.73 12.07 -13.83
C ASP A 478 -21.46 10.56 -13.85
N GLU A 479 -20.20 10.18 -14.05
CA GLU A 479 -19.77 8.77 -14.13
C GLU A 479 -19.83 8.03 -12.78
N GLU A 480 -20.00 8.76 -11.68
CA GLU A 480 -20.10 8.22 -10.31
C GLU A 480 -21.53 8.14 -9.79
N ALA A 481 -22.50 8.65 -10.55
CA ALA A 481 -23.91 8.60 -10.18
C ALA A 481 -24.42 7.16 -10.08
N GLN A 482 -25.25 6.92 -9.07
CA GLN A 482 -25.85 5.61 -8.83
C GLN A 482 -27.03 5.37 -9.79
N HIS A 483 -27.10 4.17 -10.35
CA HIS A 483 -28.26 3.77 -11.16
C HIS A 483 -29.39 3.21 -10.29
N THR A 484 -30.63 3.39 -10.77
CA THR A 484 -31.81 2.84 -10.11
C THR A 484 -31.70 1.32 -9.90
N ASP A 485 -31.85 0.86 -8.67
CA ASP A 485 -31.93 -0.54 -8.28
C ASP A 485 -33.37 -0.89 -7.92
N GLU A 486 -34.09 -1.48 -8.91
CA GLU A 486 -35.51 -1.85 -8.74
C GLU A 486 -35.69 -2.95 -7.69
N ASP A 487 -34.75 -3.88 -7.53
CA ASP A 487 -34.82 -4.94 -6.54
C ASP A 487 -34.67 -4.35 -5.12
N PHE A 488 -33.79 -3.38 -4.94
CA PHE A 488 -33.69 -2.65 -3.67
C PHE A 488 -34.94 -1.84 -3.35
N LEU A 489 -35.54 -1.15 -4.34
CA LEU A 489 -36.79 -0.43 -4.15
C LEU A 489 -37.93 -1.37 -3.79
N ASN A 490 -38.01 -2.55 -4.40
CA ASN A 490 -38.97 -3.59 -4.04
C ASN A 490 -38.76 -4.08 -2.60
N ALA A 491 -37.51 -4.27 -2.17
CA ALA A 491 -37.20 -4.62 -0.80
C ALA A 491 -37.69 -3.55 0.19
N LEU A 492 -37.40 -2.26 -0.09
CA LEU A 492 -37.91 -1.16 0.73
C LEU A 492 -39.45 -1.13 0.80
N ALA A 493 -40.12 -1.45 -0.32
CA ALA A 493 -41.58 -1.51 -0.38
C ALA A 493 -42.19 -2.65 0.47
N VAL A 494 -41.44 -3.71 0.76
CA VAL A 494 -41.81 -4.74 1.74
C VAL A 494 -41.87 -4.18 3.17
N GLY A 495 -41.01 -3.19 3.44
CA GLY A 495 -40.94 -2.47 4.72
C GLY A 495 -39.62 -2.65 5.41
N MET A 496 -38.86 -1.57 5.55
CA MET A 496 -37.64 -1.50 6.33
C MET A 496 -37.85 -0.72 7.62
N PRO A 497 -37.49 -1.25 8.80
CA PRO A 497 -37.59 -0.50 10.05
C PRO A 497 -36.70 0.72 10.07
N PRO A 498 -36.93 1.72 10.97
CA PRO A 498 -35.91 2.75 11.24
C PRO A 498 -34.58 2.10 11.54
N THR A 499 -33.52 2.53 10.83
CA THR A 499 -32.22 1.86 10.84
C THR A 499 -31.11 2.90 10.81
N GLY A 500 -30.07 2.72 11.61
CA GLY A 500 -28.81 3.40 11.49
C GLY A 500 -27.77 2.52 10.76
N GLY A 501 -27.07 3.08 9.83
CA GLY A 501 -25.99 2.40 9.08
C GLY A 501 -24.68 3.19 9.10
N ILE A 502 -23.56 2.48 8.96
CA ILE A 502 -22.24 3.08 8.94
C ILE A 502 -21.23 2.24 8.16
N GLY A 503 -20.39 2.91 7.40
CA GLY A 503 -19.23 2.32 6.72
C GLY A 503 -17.92 2.82 7.30
N TYR A 504 -16.99 1.89 7.59
CA TYR A 504 -15.65 2.19 8.13
C TYR A 504 -14.57 1.78 7.14
N GLY A 505 -13.66 2.70 6.83
CA GLY A 505 -12.42 2.39 6.12
C GLY A 505 -11.44 1.64 7.02
N ILE A 506 -11.44 0.30 6.96
CA ILE A 506 -10.58 -0.52 7.84
C ILE A 506 -9.10 -0.26 7.59
N ASP A 507 -8.70 -0.05 6.34
CA ASP A 507 -7.30 0.26 6.04
C ASP A 507 -6.86 1.58 6.66
N ARG A 508 -7.70 2.63 6.59
CA ARG A 508 -7.44 3.93 7.25
C ARG A 508 -7.37 3.80 8.77
N LEU A 509 -8.27 3.01 9.37
CA LEU A 509 -8.26 2.73 10.80
C LEU A 509 -6.97 2.02 11.23
N VAL A 510 -6.51 1.05 10.45
CA VAL A 510 -5.24 0.36 10.70
C VAL A 510 -4.07 1.33 10.55
N MET A 511 -4.03 2.17 9.51
CA MET A 511 -3.00 3.21 9.35
C MET A 511 -2.91 4.09 10.59
N LEU A 512 -4.04 4.58 11.08
CA LEU A 512 -4.12 5.42 12.27
C LEU A 512 -3.56 4.73 13.53
N LEU A 513 -3.97 3.48 13.79
CA LEU A 513 -3.59 2.74 15.00
C LEU A 513 -2.19 2.12 14.94
N THR A 514 -1.55 2.08 13.77
CA THR A 514 -0.20 1.53 13.58
C THR A 514 0.85 2.58 13.19
N ASP A 515 0.48 3.86 13.17
CA ASP A 515 1.33 4.97 12.73
C ASP A 515 1.93 4.72 11.34
N SER A 516 1.10 4.28 10.40
CA SER A 516 1.49 3.95 9.03
C SER A 516 1.06 5.07 8.07
N PRO A 517 1.99 5.79 7.42
CA PRO A 517 1.66 7.01 6.65
C PRO A 517 0.97 6.73 5.31
N ALA A 518 1.08 5.52 4.76
CA ALA A 518 0.50 5.17 3.46
C ALA A 518 -0.32 3.87 3.53
N ILE A 519 -1.40 3.82 2.74
CA ILE A 519 -2.26 2.63 2.64
C ILE A 519 -1.48 1.37 2.23
N ARG A 520 -0.43 1.53 1.42
CA ARG A 520 0.46 0.44 0.99
C ARG A 520 1.26 -0.17 2.15
N ASP A 521 1.47 0.57 3.23
CA ASP A 521 2.16 0.06 4.43
C ASP A 521 1.32 -0.96 5.18
N VAL A 522 0.00 -0.82 5.12
CA VAL A 522 -0.96 -1.70 5.80
C VAL A 522 -1.59 -2.77 4.91
N LEU A 523 -1.26 -2.78 3.61
CA LEU A 523 -1.63 -3.83 2.66
C LEU A 523 -0.45 -4.78 2.45
N LEU A 524 -0.68 -6.10 2.56
CA LEU A 524 0.38 -7.10 2.32
C LEU A 524 0.90 -7.03 0.89
N PHE A 525 -0.01 -6.99 -0.08
CA PHE A 525 0.30 -6.91 -1.50
C PHE A 525 -0.53 -5.78 -2.13
N PRO A 526 -0.05 -4.53 -2.04
CA PRO A 526 -0.74 -3.40 -2.64
C PRO A 526 -0.68 -3.46 -4.17
N THR A 527 -1.65 -2.82 -4.83
CA THR A 527 -1.61 -2.65 -6.28
C THR A 527 -0.46 -1.75 -6.68
N MET A 528 0.40 -2.25 -7.56
CA MET A 528 1.60 -1.55 -8.04
C MET A 528 1.56 -1.44 -9.57
N LYS A 529 2.05 -0.32 -10.11
CA LYS A 529 2.26 -0.21 -11.56
C LYS A 529 3.25 -1.29 -12.02
N SER A 530 3.00 -1.90 -13.18
CA SER A 530 3.95 -2.84 -13.79
C SER A 530 5.30 -2.16 -14.00
N LEU A 531 6.38 -2.90 -13.73
CA LEU A 531 7.76 -2.45 -14.04
C LEU A 531 8.01 -2.47 -15.56
N ASP A 532 7.37 -3.43 -16.24
CA ASP A 532 7.38 -3.48 -17.69
C ASP A 532 6.44 -2.39 -18.20
N GLY A 533 7.00 -1.35 -18.83
CA GLY A 533 6.26 -0.25 -19.47
C GLY A 533 5.42 -0.67 -20.69
N VAL A 534 4.94 -1.92 -20.69
CA VAL A 534 4.02 -2.42 -21.69
C VAL A 534 2.63 -1.93 -21.34
N ASN A 535 2.24 -0.84 -21.99
CA ASN A 535 0.84 -0.48 -22.18
C ASN A 535 0.10 -1.66 -22.82
N LYS A 536 -0.48 -2.54 -22.01
CA LYS A 536 -1.59 -3.39 -22.44
C LYS A 536 -2.84 -2.55 -22.51
N LYS A 537 -2.84 -1.54 -23.38
CA LYS A 537 -4.05 -0.98 -23.95
C LYS A 537 -4.20 -1.59 -25.33
N ASN A 538 -5.32 -2.26 -25.51
CA ASN A 538 -5.91 -2.84 -26.72
C ASN A 538 -5.75 -4.35 -26.88
N ASP A 539 -6.60 -5.09 -26.17
CA ASP A 539 -7.20 -6.31 -26.70
C ASP A 539 -8.53 -6.60 -25.99
N VAL A 540 -9.44 -5.61 -26.01
CA VAL A 540 -10.86 -5.86 -25.73
C VAL A 540 -11.65 -5.07 -26.78
N ASN A 541 -11.61 -5.55 -28.01
CA ASN A 541 -12.67 -5.39 -29.01
C ASN A 541 -12.25 -6.15 -30.27
N ASN A 542 -12.50 -7.43 -30.31
CA ASN A 542 -12.86 -8.12 -31.55
C ASN A 542 -13.49 -9.48 -31.22
N THR A 543 -14.79 -9.50 -31.20
CA THR A 543 -15.56 -10.71 -31.40
C THR A 543 -15.75 -10.94 -32.90
N ALA A 544 -15.46 -12.19 -33.28
CA ALA A 544 -15.94 -12.91 -34.44
C ALA A 544 -15.39 -12.52 -35.84
N SER A 545 -14.44 -13.33 -36.34
CA SER A 545 -14.63 -14.20 -37.51
C SER A 545 -13.38 -15.03 -37.79
N GLU A 546 -13.62 -16.29 -38.16
CA GLU A 546 -12.64 -17.36 -38.36
C GLU A 546 -11.65 -17.16 -39.50
N ALA A 547 -10.41 -17.70 -39.21
CA ALA A 547 -9.42 -18.36 -40.10
C ALA A 547 -8.50 -17.47 -40.98
N PRO A 548 -7.27 -17.96 -41.32
CA PRO A 548 -6.38 -18.91 -40.63
C PRO A 548 -4.97 -18.35 -40.28
N GLU A 549 -4.29 -19.06 -39.42
CA GLU A 549 -2.93 -18.87 -38.91
C GLU A 549 -1.89 -18.51 -39.97
N LYS A 550 -1.14 -17.45 -39.71
CA LYS A 550 0.27 -17.33 -40.09
C LYS A 550 1.08 -16.87 -38.89
N ASN A 551 1.84 -17.79 -38.33
CA ASN A 551 2.90 -17.54 -37.36
C ASN A 551 3.85 -16.46 -37.88
N VAL A 552 3.86 -15.29 -37.20
CA VAL A 552 5.03 -14.42 -37.17
C VAL A 552 5.36 -14.21 -35.69
N LYS A 553 6.34 -14.94 -35.23
CA LYS A 553 7.01 -14.68 -33.95
C LYS A 553 7.78 -13.37 -34.10
N THR A 554 7.32 -12.31 -33.49
CA THR A 554 8.16 -11.17 -33.12
C THR A 554 8.74 -11.50 -31.74
N GLU A 555 9.95 -12.03 -31.72
CA GLU A 555 10.79 -12.07 -30.52
C GLU A 555 11.11 -10.62 -30.16
N SER A 556 10.61 -10.13 -29.02
CA SER A 556 11.15 -8.92 -28.42
C SER A 556 12.60 -9.22 -28.03
N GLU A 557 13.54 -8.61 -28.71
CA GLU A 557 14.96 -8.67 -28.34
C GLU A 557 15.11 -8.19 -26.90
N LYS A 558 15.60 -9.06 -26.03
CA LYS A 558 15.96 -8.69 -24.67
C LYS A 558 17.23 -7.86 -24.74
N ILE A 559 17.12 -6.58 -24.45
CA ILE A 559 18.28 -5.68 -24.35
C ILE A 559 19.19 -6.18 -23.23
N ASP A 560 20.44 -6.46 -23.57
CA ASP A 560 21.48 -6.81 -22.60
C ASP A 560 22.13 -5.53 -22.05
N PHE A 561 21.60 -5.02 -20.96
CA PHE A 561 22.08 -3.78 -20.33
C PHE A 561 23.54 -3.83 -19.87
N SER A 562 24.19 -5.00 -19.84
CA SER A 562 25.64 -5.10 -19.57
C SER A 562 26.49 -4.53 -20.67
N LYS A 563 25.93 -4.36 -21.87
CA LYS A 563 26.61 -3.81 -23.06
C LYS A 563 26.21 -2.36 -23.38
N VAL A 564 25.33 -1.78 -22.56
CA VAL A 564 24.87 -0.39 -22.71
C VAL A 564 25.77 0.54 -21.93
N LYS A 565 26.28 1.60 -22.59
CA LYS A 565 26.99 2.69 -21.95
C LYS A 565 26.17 3.96 -22.02
N VAL A 566 26.03 4.64 -20.89
CA VAL A 566 25.43 5.96 -20.79
C VAL A 566 26.52 6.99 -20.46
N GLU A 567 26.31 8.21 -20.92
CA GLU A 567 27.19 9.32 -20.60
C GLU A 567 27.11 9.61 -19.09
N PRO A 568 28.24 9.65 -18.35
CA PRO A 568 28.20 9.94 -16.93
C PRO A 568 27.81 11.40 -16.66
N LEU A 569 27.21 11.66 -15.51
CA LEU A 569 26.88 13.01 -15.07
C LEU A 569 28.15 13.76 -14.68
N PHE A 570 28.51 14.80 -15.42
CA PHE A 570 29.72 15.62 -15.21
C PHE A 570 29.43 17.12 -15.11
N GLU A 571 28.20 17.53 -15.30
CA GLU A 571 27.86 18.95 -15.29
C GLU A 571 27.73 19.46 -13.87
N GLU A 572 28.09 20.73 -13.69
CA GLU A 572 27.88 21.44 -12.41
C GLU A 572 26.38 21.60 -12.10
N ASP A 573 26.03 21.67 -10.82
CA ASP A 573 24.67 21.91 -10.38
C ASP A 573 24.12 23.21 -10.97
N VAL A 574 22.94 23.15 -11.59
CA VAL A 574 22.23 24.33 -12.11
C VAL A 574 21.27 24.82 -11.05
N ASP A 575 21.33 26.11 -10.70
CA ASP A 575 20.39 26.72 -9.77
C ASP A 575 18.96 26.75 -10.35
N PHE A 576 17.97 26.69 -9.46
CA PHE A 576 16.55 26.62 -9.82
C PHE A 576 16.09 27.81 -10.67
N ASP A 577 16.60 29.03 -10.40
CA ASP A 577 16.22 30.24 -11.15
C ASP A 577 16.73 30.20 -12.60
N THR A 578 17.85 29.56 -12.85
CA THR A 578 18.39 29.33 -14.19
C THR A 578 17.59 28.26 -14.92
N PHE A 579 17.31 27.11 -14.24
CA PHE A 579 16.52 26.03 -14.81
C PHE A 579 15.09 26.47 -15.14
N SER A 580 14.44 27.22 -14.24
CA SER A 580 13.06 27.69 -14.40
C SER A 580 12.82 28.64 -15.58
N LYS A 581 13.88 29.19 -16.16
CA LYS A 581 13.81 29.99 -17.40
C LYS A 581 13.60 29.16 -18.64
N SER A 582 13.81 27.83 -18.59
CA SER A 582 13.59 26.93 -19.69
C SER A 582 12.11 26.60 -19.82
N ASP A 583 11.55 26.72 -21.02
CA ASP A 583 10.13 26.47 -21.29
C ASP A 583 9.99 25.15 -22.06
N PHE A 584 9.79 24.07 -21.33
CA PHE A 584 9.56 22.72 -21.87
C PHE A 584 8.07 22.53 -22.16
N ARG A 585 7.72 22.12 -23.40
CA ARG A 585 6.35 21.94 -23.84
C ARG A 585 6.16 20.60 -24.55
N ALA A 586 4.96 20.04 -24.42
CA ALA A 586 4.48 19.01 -25.32
C ALA A 586 4.13 19.65 -26.66
N VAL A 587 4.71 19.14 -27.74
CA VAL A 587 4.50 19.66 -29.11
C VAL A 587 4.01 18.54 -30.02
N LYS A 588 2.99 18.80 -30.82
CA LYS A 588 2.39 17.81 -31.71
C LYS A 588 2.95 17.92 -33.12
N VAL A 589 3.41 16.82 -33.68
CA VAL A 589 3.97 16.78 -35.04
C VAL A 589 2.82 16.84 -36.08
N LYS A 590 2.69 17.96 -36.78
CA LYS A 590 1.76 18.11 -37.89
C LYS A 590 2.36 17.57 -39.18
N GLU A 591 3.64 17.84 -39.42
CA GLU A 591 4.36 17.42 -40.61
C GLU A 591 5.82 17.18 -40.26
N CYS A 592 6.44 16.16 -40.84
CA CYS A 592 7.86 15.87 -40.75
C CYS A 592 8.38 15.56 -42.15
N VAL A 593 9.46 16.22 -42.58
CA VAL A 593 10.05 16.01 -43.90
C VAL A 593 11.58 16.01 -43.83
N ALA A 594 12.23 15.24 -44.71
CA ALA A 594 13.67 15.24 -44.82
C ALA A 594 14.14 16.56 -45.44
N VAL A 595 15.17 17.17 -44.85
CA VAL A 595 15.74 18.44 -45.34
C VAL A 595 16.52 18.18 -46.62
N PRO A 596 16.20 18.86 -47.77
CA PRO A 596 16.91 18.69 -49.03
C PRO A 596 18.41 18.92 -48.87
N LYS A 597 19.23 18.01 -49.41
CA LYS A 597 20.72 18.02 -49.36
C LYS A 597 21.31 17.71 -47.97
N SER A 598 20.52 17.36 -46.99
CA SER A 598 21.01 16.83 -45.69
C SER A 598 20.65 15.35 -45.57
N LYS A 599 21.61 14.53 -45.19
CA LYS A 599 21.36 13.11 -44.83
C LYS A 599 21.02 12.90 -43.36
N LYS A 600 21.08 13.97 -42.57
CA LYS A 600 20.94 13.89 -41.10
C LYS A 600 19.74 14.64 -40.55
N LEU A 601 19.24 15.65 -41.28
CA LEU A 601 18.24 16.57 -40.73
C LEU A 601 16.82 16.20 -41.18
N LEU A 602 15.94 16.16 -40.20
CA LEU A 602 14.48 16.24 -40.39
C LEU A 602 13.98 17.63 -40.00
N GLN A 603 13.05 18.16 -40.78
CA GLN A 603 12.33 19.39 -40.47
C GLN A 603 10.94 19.03 -39.96
N PHE A 604 10.61 19.56 -38.82
CA PHE A 604 9.33 19.39 -38.15
C PHE A 604 8.50 20.66 -38.26
N THR A 605 7.23 20.49 -38.58
CA THR A 605 6.17 21.50 -38.43
C THR A 605 5.34 21.07 -37.21
N LEU A 606 5.41 21.82 -36.12
CA LEU A 606 4.88 21.44 -34.80
C LEU A 606 3.75 22.40 -34.39
N ASP A 607 2.71 21.84 -33.79
CA ASP A 607 1.75 22.58 -32.99
C ASP A 607 2.31 22.65 -31.53
N ASP A 608 2.48 23.86 -31.03
CA ASP A 608 2.95 24.11 -29.66
C ASP A 608 1.88 24.83 -28.80
N GLY A 609 0.63 24.82 -29.26
CA GLY A 609 -0.51 25.43 -28.56
C GLY A 609 -0.59 26.97 -28.70
N THR A 610 0.32 27.61 -29.43
CA THR A 610 0.33 29.09 -29.60
C THR A 610 -0.59 29.57 -30.77
N GLY A 611 -1.13 28.63 -31.54
CA GLY A 611 -1.95 28.94 -32.74
C GLY A 611 -1.14 29.23 -34.01
N THR A 612 0.21 29.21 -33.92
CA THR A 612 1.14 29.31 -35.05
C THR A 612 2.07 28.13 -35.08
N ASP A 613 2.29 27.54 -36.27
CA ASP A 613 3.14 26.38 -36.42
C ASP A 613 4.60 26.73 -36.13
N ARG A 614 5.26 25.92 -35.31
CA ARG A 614 6.68 26.05 -34.97
C ARG A 614 7.53 25.14 -35.84
N THR A 615 8.61 25.68 -36.40
CA THR A 615 9.58 24.89 -37.15
C THR A 615 10.78 24.53 -36.24
N ILE A 616 11.07 23.21 -36.16
CA ILE A 616 12.30 22.71 -35.52
C ILE A 616 13.03 21.78 -36.46
N LEU A 617 14.35 21.91 -36.56
CA LEU A 617 15.20 20.98 -37.28
C LEU A 617 15.98 20.13 -36.30
N SER A 618 15.98 18.80 -36.54
CA SER A 618 16.69 17.85 -35.69
C SER A 618 17.52 16.87 -36.50
N GLY A 619 18.71 16.52 -35.98
CA GLY A 619 19.70 15.65 -36.65
C GLY A 619 19.44 14.17 -36.54
N ILE A 620 18.18 13.73 -36.58
CA ILE A 620 17.77 12.39 -36.22
C ILE A 620 17.33 11.51 -37.39
N HIS A 621 17.54 11.92 -38.63
CA HIS A 621 17.16 11.15 -39.83
C HIS A 621 17.85 9.80 -39.97
N ALA A 622 18.91 9.54 -39.18
CA ALA A 622 19.53 8.22 -39.11
C ALA A 622 18.79 7.22 -38.22
N TYR A 623 17.85 7.72 -37.40
CA TYR A 623 17.14 6.94 -36.36
C TYR A 623 15.66 6.83 -36.59
N TYR A 624 15.04 7.78 -37.35
CA TYR A 624 13.61 7.85 -37.58
C TYR A 624 13.29 8.24 -39.03
N GLU A 625 12.29 7.56 -39.59
CA GLU A 625 11.72 8.00 -40.85
C GLU A 625 10.61 9.05 -40.60
N PRO A 626 10.43 10.05 -41.50
CA PRO A 626 9.47 11.13 -41.31
C PRO A 626 8.03 10.68 -41.02
N GLU A 627 7.60 9.61 -41.67
CA GLU A 627 6.24 9.08 -41.58
C GLU A 627 5.91 8.49 -40.21
N GLU A 628 6.93 8.01 -39.48
CA GLU A 628 6.78 7.42 -38.13
C GLU A 628 6.48 8.48 -37.08
N LEU A 629 6.82 9.74 -37.34
CA LEU A 629 6.77 10.83 -36.39
C LEU A 629 5.52 11.72 -36.54
N VAL A 630 4.86 11.71 -37.67
CA VAL A 630 3.63 12.52 -37.92
C VAL A 630 2.51 12.05 -36.99
N GLY A 631 1.89 13.00 -36.29
CA GLY A 631 0.82 12.77 -35.34
C GLY A 631 1.30 12.45 -33.90
N LYS A 632 2.61 12.25 -33.71
CA LYS A 632 3.17 12.01 -32.36
C LYS A 632 3.31 13.29 -31.56
N THR A 633 3.26 13.15 -30.24
CA THR A 633 3.46 14.23 -29.28
C THR A 633 4.85 14.10 -28.66
N LEU A 634 5.70 15.10 -28.89
CA LEU A 634 7.10 15.13 -28.48
C LEU A 634 7.32 16.18 -27.38
N ILE A 635 8.48 16.11 -26.72
CA ILE A 635 8.90 17.14 -25.78
C ILE A 635 9.91 18.06 -26.48
N ALA A 636 9.67 19.37 -26.38
CA ALA A 636 10.57 20.39 -26.92
C ALA A 636 10.84 21.50 -25.91
N ILE A 637 12.05 22.05 -25.92
CA ILE A 637 12.33 23.36 -25.34
C ILE A 637 11.97 24.43 -26.37
N THR A 638 11.04 25.31 -26.03
CA THR A 638 10.37 26.20 -26.99
C THR A 638 10.86 27.65 -26.94
N ASN A 639 11.58 28.04 -25.92
CA ASN A 639 12.07 29.41 -25.71
C ASN A 639 13.56 29.61 -26.07
N LEU A 640 14.09 28.75 -26.94
CA LEU A 640 15.41 28.98 -27.52
C LEU A 640 15.36 30.01 -28.67
N PRO A 641 16.37 30.88 -28.80
CA PRO A 641 16.43 31.80 -29.94
C PRO A 641 16.52 31.04 -31.28
N PRO A 642 15.91 31.57 -32.36
CA PRO A 642 15.99 30.95 -33.67
C PRO A 642 17.43 30.74 -34.12
N ARG A 643 17.71 29.55 -34.66
CA ARG A 643 19.03 29.16 -35.20
C ARG A 643 18.88 28.76 -36.66
N ALA A 644 19.57 29.47 -37.55
CA ALA A 644 19.55 29.13 -38.97
C ALA A 644 20.34 27.86 -39.24
N MET A 645 19.71 26.84 -39.84
CA MET A 645 20.29 25.58 -40.26
C MET A 645 19.88 25.27 -41.68
N MET A 646 20.86 25.14 -42.62
CA MET A 646 20.59 24.90 -44.03
C MET A 646 19.62 25.94 -44.70
N GLY A 647 19.61 27.17 -44.17
CA GLY A 647 18.76 28.25 -44.67
C GLY A 647 17.32 28.24 -44.12
N ILE A 648 17.02 27.40 -43.11
CA ILE A 648 15.77 27.29 -42.40
C ILE A 648 16.00 27.66 -40.93
N ASP A 649 15.17 28.50 -40.34
CA ASP A 649 15.25 28.88 -38.94
C ASP A 649 14.62 27.80 -38.07
N SER A 650 15.43 27.15 -37.19
CA SER A 650 14.96 26.24 -36.16
C SER A 650 14.65 26.99 -34.89
N CYS A 651 13.38 26.94 -34.45
CA CYS A 651 12.85 27.73 -33.33
C CYS A 651 12.60 26.87 -32.09
N GLY A 652 13.63 26.22 -31.56
CA GLY A 652 13.56 25.30 -30.42
C GLY A 652 14.42 24.05 -30.61
N MET A 653 14.29 23.09 -29.69
CA MET A 653 15.01 21.82 -29.75
C MET A 653 14.12 20.69 -29.22
N LEU A 654 14.07 19.59 -29.97
CA LEU A 654 13.44 18.34 -29.49
C LEU A 654 14.36 17.64 -28.49
N LEU A 655 13.77 17.07 -27.44
CA LEU A 655 14.54 16.32 -26.45
C LEU A 655 14.64 14.85 -26.86
N SER A 656 15.82 14.28 -26.67
CA SER A 656 16.10 12.87 -26.93
C SER A 656 17.05 12.31 -25.88
N ALA A 657 16.89 11.02 -25.57
CA ALA A 657 17.86 10.25 -24.78
C ALA A 657 18.84 9.56 -25.74
N VAL A 658 20.13 9.63 -25.43
CA VAL A 658 21.21 9.03 -26.22
C VAL A 658 22.00 8.08 -25.36
N HIS A 659 22.31 6.90 -25.89
CA HIS A 659 23.19 5.92 -25.25
C HIS A 659 23.95 5.11 -26.32
N GLU A 660 24.96 4.37 -25.90
CA GLU A 660 25.73 3.48 -26.76
C GLU A 660 25.40 2.02 -26.44
N GLU A 661 25.02 1.25 -27.43
CA GLU A 661 24.78 -0.19 -27.33
C GLU A 661 25.67 -0.95 -28.29
N GLU A 662 26.48 -1.87 -27.80
CA GLU A 662 27.49 -2.64 -28.59
C GLU A 662 28.46 -1.77 -29.43
N GLY A 663 28.67 -0.52 -29.02
CA GLY A 663 29.55 0.43 -29.72
C GLY A 663 28.84 1.28 -30.79
N GLU A 664 27.52 1.16 -30.93
CA GLU A 664 26.71 2.00 -31.80
C GLU A 664 25.85 2.97 -30.96
N GLU A 665 25.81 4.23 -31.43
CA GLU A 665 24.94 5.25 -30.82
C GLU A 665 23.47 4.96 -31.13
N LYS A 666 22.63 4.94 -30.09
CA LYS A 666 21.17 4.83 -30.15
C LYS A 666 20.54 6.11 -29.62
N LEU A 667 19.56 6.63 -30.35
CA LEU A 667 18.87 7.86 -29.99
C LEU A 667 17.36 7.58 -29.93
N HIS A 668 16.73 8.01 -28.84
CA HIS A 668 15.29 7.89 -28.61
C HIS A 668 14.70 9.28 -28.34
N LEU A 669 13.75 9.73 -29.20
CA LEU A 669 12.99 10.93 -28.93
C LEU A 669 12.13 10.75 -27.68
N LEU A 670 12.08 11.77 -26.83
CA LEU A 670 11.18 11.78 -25.69
C LEU A 670 9.76 12.09 -26.16
N MET A 671 8.93 11.06 -26.16
CA MET A 671 7.52 11.11 -26.56
C MET A 671 6.62 11.05 -25.32
N VAL A 672 5.51 11.75 -25.35
CA VAL A 672 4.46 11.69 -24.35
C VAL A 672 3.17 11.18 -25.00
N ASP A 673 2.16 10.86 -24.17
CA ASP A 673 0.87 10.36 -24.68
C ASP A 673 0.24 11.37 -25.66
N ASP A 674 -0.23 10.86 -26.79
CA ASP A 674 -0.81 11.69 -27.85
C ASP A 674 -2.14 12.37 -27.45
N HIS A 675 -2.71 12.03 -26.28
CA HIS A 675 -3.85 12.74 -25.66
C HIS A 675 -3.44 14.02 -24.95
N ILE A 676 -2.13 14.21 -24.65
CA ILE A 676 -1.66 15.46 -24.06
C ILE A 676 -1.82 16.58 -25.09
N PRO A 677 -2.51 17.68 -24.74
CA PRO A 677 -2.70 18.78 -25.67
C PRO A 677 -1.39 19.46 -26.04
N ALA A 678 -1.31 19.92 -27.30
CA ALA A 678 -0.19 20.74 -27.74
C ALA A 678 -0.09 22.01 -26.88
N GLY A 679 1.14 22.36 -26.46
CA GLY A 679 1.39 23.49 -25.60
C GLY A 679 1.37 23.18 -24.09
N ALA A 680 1.01 21.96 -23.69
CA ALA A 680 1.06 21.58 -22.28
C ALA A 680 2.49 21.76 -21.72
N LYS A 681 2.63 22.49 -20.61
CA LYS A 681 3.90 22.80 -19.98
C LYS A 681 4.38 21.61 -19.15
N LEU A 682 5.67 21.31 -19.23
CA LEU A 682 6.34 20.35 -18.35
C LEU A 682 7.04 21.08 -17.20
N TYR A 683 6.96 20.49 -16.00
CA TYR A 683 7.55 21.05 -14.79
C TYR A 683 8.59 20.08 -14.22
#